data_778048c13381e3547a94dccf4e4bd56f
#
_entry.id   778048c13381e3547a94dccf4e4bd56f
#
_cell.length_a   1.000
_cell.length_b   1.000
_cell.length_c   1.000
_cell.angle_alpha   90.00
_cell.angle_beta   90.00
_cell.angle_gamma   90.00
#
_symmetry.space_group_name_H-M   'P 1'
#
loop_
_entity.id
_entity.type
_entity.pdbx_description
1 polymer ?
#
loop_
_entity_poly.entity_id
_entity_poly.type
_entity_poly.pdbx_seq_one_letter_code
_entity_poly.pdbx_strand_id
1 'polypeptide(L)'
;MGKKTLAWLVLAAGTTLASISVMLGQAGGQVPIYLDPKRPVEERIDDLISRMTLKEKVGQLNLPCVYVGELGRDIPSKTEACRKFTAGTYTQEIGPACGFFTLANEILHEGARQQAEYFNELQKIALTQTRLKIPVMEDEEGTHGAMFPGATVFPEGLAVGSSFDMDLVKAIYATAAAEARAVGIHMLSTLVMEVNRDPRMGRNEEAYTEDPYLYMRLGETIVRATQGSDISGPDKVIAVLTDFPTQSEPSSGLERGAIEVSDRSLRENFMPPWIGAITKAGGLGVMAGYPEIEDVPAHASVKWMNDVLRQEIGFKGIVESEGGGFGTLLYEHIVSTQKEAGLLGLRAGVDLDITYEPAYMGPLVESVEEGRVPMALVDRALRRVLEQKFRLGLFESPYVDVDHAVQIVHAQANQDLALRAGREGIVLLKNDNNLLPLKKDLKSVAVIGPNADDVMNQLGDYSPKKVLQHVTTVIEGIEAAVSPQTKVTQIRGCEITGTDKSGFAEAVKAAKSADVAIVVVGERQHITNGADSHGQPTDGEGHDVASLDLSGVQEDLIQAVFETGTPTVVVLINGRPLSTRWTSEQVPALVEAWEPGERGGEAVADVLFGNYNPTGRLAISVPRHSGQLPVYYNYKPSKAYWLNRGWSGHNGYVDMPATPLYPFGYGLSFTNYEYSNLRIEPAEIHPGGEARVTLDVKNTGDRAGVETVQLYIHEKYAPVSTPVKQLRGFERVALQPGETKPVTLRLTPEDLQLLDIDMRWRVVPGDFEIMVGKSSADVPLQRILKVTP
;
A
#
# COMPACT_ATOMS: atom_id res chain seq x y z
N MET A 1 -67.65 7.66 -16.45
CA MET A 1 -67.66 6.25 -16.80
C MET A 1 -66.20 5.87 -17.17
N GLY A 2 -65.51 5.01 -16.57
CA GLY A 2 -65.63 4.10 -15.46
C GLY A 2 -64.27 3.59 -15.09
N LYS A 3 -64.02 3.47 -13.82
CA LYS A 3 -62.82 2.89 -13.18
C LYS A 3 -62.61 1.45 -13.60
N LYS A 4 -61.36 1.00 -13.75
CA LYS A 4 -60.78 -0.32 -13.41
C LYS A 4 -59.29 -0.25 -13.68
N THR A 5 -58.52 -0.11 -12.74
CA THR A 5 -57.90 -0.91 -11.67
C THR A 5 -56.49 -1.33 -12.02
N LEU A 6 -55.61 -0.68 -11.35
CA LEU A 6 -54.20 -1.01 -11.13
C LEU A 6 -54.12 -2.18 -10.14
N ALA A 7 -53.68 -3.31 -10.56
CA ALA A 7 -53.23 -4.39 -9.69
C ALA A 7 -52.44 -5.39 -10.49
N TRP A 8 -51.12 -5.32 -10.45
CA TRP A 8 -50.12 -6.42 -10.68
C TRP A 8 -48.73 -5.85 -10.54
N LEU A 9 -48.27 -5.81 -9.31
CA LEU A 9 -46.83 -5.68 -8.98
C LEU A 9 -46.66 -5.86 -7.47
N VAL A 10 -46.77 -7.07 -7.01
CA VAL A 10 -46.16 -7.64 -5.78
C VAL A 10 -46.31 -9.14 -5.90
N LEU A 11 -45.36 -9.85 -6.45
CA LEU A 11 -45.02 -11.28 -6.21
C LEU A 11 -43.76 -11.65 -7.02
N ALA A 12 -42.60 -11.29 -6.50
CA ALA A 12 -41.34 -11.92 -6.90
C ALA A 12 -40.26 -11.59 -5.85
N ALA A 13 -40.50 -11.93 -4.59
CA ALA A 13 -39.47 -11.92 -3.55
C ALA A 13 -39.88 -12.97 -2.50
N GLY A 14 -39.79 -14.25 -2.87
CA GLY A 14 -40.24 -15.27 -1.93
C GLY A 14 -40.01 -16.71 -2.41
N THR A 15 -38.97 -17.01 -3.20
CA THR A 15 -38.72 -18.39 -3.67
C THR A 15 -37.24 -18.81 -3.73
N THR A 16 -36.36 -18.26 -2.89
CA THR A 16 -34.95 -18.70 -2.80
C THR A 16 -34.55 -19.22 -1.41
N LEU A 17 -35.47 -19.32 -0.46
CA LEU A 17 -35.21 -19.86 0.89
C LEU A 17 -35.80 -21.27 1.13
N ALA A 18 -36.36 -21.92 0.12
CA ALA A 18 -37.04 -23.22 0.28
C ALA A 18 -36.32 -24.42 -0.36
N SER A 19 -35.13 -24.22 -0.99
CA SER A 19 -34.49 -25.31 -1.76
C SER A 19 -33.38 -26.06 -1.02
N ILE A 20 -33.01 -25.68 0.20
CA ILE A 20 -31.98 -26.39 1.00
C ILE A 20 -32.59 -27.36 2.03
N SER A 21 -33.87 -27.28 2.29
CA SER A 21 -34.52 -28.12 3.33
C SER A 21 -35.00 -29.51 2.84
N VAL A 22 -34.81 -29.89 1.59
CA VAL A 22 -35.42 -31.14 1.02
C VAL A 22 -34.39 -32.27 0.80
N MET A 23 -33.08 -32.10 1.04
CA MET A 23 -32.10 -33.20 0.92
C MET A 23 -31.54 -33.74 2.22
N LEU A 24 -32.13 -33.45 3.39
CA LEU A 24 -31.69 -33.99 4.69
C LEU A 24 -32.74 -34.94 5.34
N GLY A 25 -33.51 -35.59 4.54
CA GLY A 25 -34.50 -36.54 5.02
C GLY A 25 -34.14 -38.02 4.78
N GLN A 26 -33.13 -38.59 5.50
CA GLN A 26 -33.05 -39.99 5.90
C GLN A 26 -31.70 -40.32 6.54
N ALA A 27 -31.52 -39.92 7.80
CA ALA A 27 -30.85 -40.63 8.90
C ALA A 27 -31.00 -39.70 10.10
N GLY A 28 -31.56 -40.15 11.19
CA GLY A 28 -31.87 -39.41 12.41
C GLY A 28 -30.59 -38.96 13.20
N GLY A 29 -29.69 -38.24 12.56
CA GLY A 29 -28.52 -37.62 13.16
C GLY A 29 -28.80 -36.15 13.37
N GLN A 30 -28.59 -35.68 14.59
CA GLN A 30 -28.64 -34.25 14.94
C GLN A 30 -27.65 -33.48 14.07
N VAL A 31 -28.10 -32.37 13.45
CA VAL A 31 -27.17 -31.49 12.65
C VAL A 31 -25.96 -31.13 13.52
N PRO A 32 -24.73 -31.32 13.02
CA PRO A 32 -23.55 -30.93 13.76
C PRO A 32 -23.61 -29.47 14.22
N ILE A 33 -23.13 -29.18 15.42
CA ILE A 33 -23.21 -27.83 16.01
C ILE A 33 -22.49 -26.80 15.11
N TYR A 34 -21.37 -27.15 14.49
CA TYR A 34 -20.63 -26.24 13.62
C TYR A 34 -21.41 -25.82 12.37
N LEU A 35 -22.41 -26.56 11.94
CA LEU A 35 -23.28 -26.23 10.79
C LEU A 35 -24.55 -25.49 11.19
N ASP A 36 -24.80 -25.28 12.48
CA ASP A 36 -26.00 -24.56 12.96
C ASP A 36 -25.66 -23.05 13.11
N PRO A 37 -26.13 -22.17 12.21
CA PRO A 37 -25.83 -20.75 12.25
C PRO A 37 -26.43 -20.02 13.47
N LYS A 38 -27.31 -20.66 14.24
CA LYS A 38 -27.88 -20.10 15.46
C LYS A 38 -26.97 -20.29 16.68
N ARG A 39 -25.95 -21.11 16.59
CA ARG A 39 -25.02 -21.36 17.69
C ARG A 39 -23.94 -20.29 17.69
N PRO A 40 -23.42 -19.92 18.88
CA PRO A 40 -22.27 -19.03 18.98
C PRO A 40 -21.07 -19.57 18.19
N VAL A 41 -20.30 -18.67 17.57
CA VAL A 41 -19.12 -19.02 16.75
C VAL A 41 -18.15 -19.90 17.52
N GLU A 42 -17.89 -19.59 18.80
CA GLU A 42 -17.00 -20.39 19.66
C GLU A 42 -17.44 -21.82 19.81
N GLU A 43 -18.74 -22.07 20.02
CA GLU A 43 -19.27 -23.45 20.13
C GLU A 43 -19.16 -24.21 18.80
N ARG A 44 -19.30 -23.49 17.70
CA ARG A 44 -19.16 -24.04 16.33
C ARG A 44 -17.71 -24.44 16.07
N ILE A 45 -16.76 -23.61 16.47
CA ILE A 45 -15.31 -23.89 16.34
C ILE A 45 -14.93 -25.10 17.21
N ASP A 46 -15.37 -25.16 18.47
CA ASP A 46 -15.07 -26.27 19.37
C ASP A 46 -15.61 -27.60 18.82
N ASP A 47 -16.83 -27.62 18.33
CA ASP A 47 -17.44 -28.81 17.72
C ASP A 47 -16.67 -29.26 16.48
N LEU A 48 -16.30 -28.30 15.58
CA LEU A 48 -15.57 -28.59 14.36
C LEU A 48 -14.18 -29.16 14.66
N ILE A 49 -13.40 -28.50 15.51
CA ILE A 49 -12.05 -28.96 15.93
C ILE A 49 -12.09 -30.36 16.54
N SER A 50 -13.11 -30.65 17.35
CA SER A 50 -13.27 -31.98 17.99
C SER A 50 -13.49 -33.12 16.99
N ARG A 51 -13.97 -32.78 15.78
CA ARG A 51 -14.26 -33.76 14.72
C ARG A 51 -13.09 -33.94 13.75
N MET A 52 -12.12 -33.01 13.72
CA MET A 52 -11.02 -33.02 12.76
C MET A 52 -9.94 -34.02 13.14
N THR A 53 -9.44 -34.74 12.14
CA THR A 53 -8.20 -35.52 12.25
C THR A 53 -6.99 -34.57 12.23
N LEU A 54 -5.81 -35.02 12.65
CA LEU A 54 -4.60 -34.21 12.59
C LEU A 54 -4.32 -33.69 11.18
N LYS A 55 -4.43 -34.54 10.17
CA LYS A 55 -4.22 -34.14 8.75
C LYS A 55 -5.21 -33.09 8.27
N GLU A 56 -6.47 -33.17 8.70
CA GLU A 56 -7.45 -32.12 8.37
C GLU A 56 -7.16 -30.80 9.10
N LYS A 57 -6.70 -30.87 10.36
CA LYS A 57 -6.27 -29.66 11.10
C LYS A 57 -5.11 -28.97 10.41
N VAL A 58 -4.07 -29.73 10.06
CA VAL A 58 -2.89 -29.18 9.40
C VAL A 58 -3.22 -28.69 7.99
N GLY A 59 -4.10 -29.39 7.25
CA GLY A 59 -4.58 -28.90 5.95
C GLY A 59 -5.16 -27.50 6.02
N GLN A 60 -5.94 -27.19 7.08
CA GLN A 60 -6.52 -25.86 7.28
C GLN A 60 -5.51 -24.79 7.77
N LEU A 61 -4.25 -25.12 7.94
CA LEU A 61 -3.15 -24.18 8.24
C LEU A 61 -2.26 -23.91 7.01
N ASN A 62 -2.69 -24.33 5.82
CA ASN A 62 -1.93 -24.16 4.57
C ASN A 62 -2.72 -23.39 3.53
N LEU A 63 -2.05 -22.40 2.92
CA LEU A 63 -2.44 -21.67 1.72
C LEU A 63 -1.43 -22.00 0.61
N PRO A 64 -1.62 -23.07 -0.20
CA PRO A 64 -0.73 -23.36 -1.31
C PRO A 64 -0.57 -22.15 -2.23
N CYS A 65 0.69 -21.73 -2.45
CA CYS A 65 1.05 -20.60 -3.27
C CYS A 65 0.99 -20.99 -4.75
N VAL A 66 0.09 -20.36 -5.51
CA VAL A 66 -0.23 -20.83 -6.87
C VAL A 66 0.80 -20.40 -7.90
N TYR A 67 1.58 -19.35 -7.67
CA TYR A 67 2.60 -18.99 -8.63
C TYR A 67 3.86 -19.85 -8.60
N VAL A 68 4.05 -20.70 -7.60
CA VAL A 68 5.21 -21.59 -7.60
C VAL A 68 5.10 -22.70 -8.64
N GLY A 69 6.25 -23.09 -9.19
CA GLY A 69 6.33 -24.13 -10.24
C GLY A 69 6.00 -25.53 -9.76
N GLU A 70 6.00 -25.78 -8.45
CA GLU A 70 5.70 -27.07 -7.80
C GLU A 70 4.24 -27.50 -8.00
N LEU A 71 3.31 -26.55 -8.11
CA LEU A 71 1.91 -26.84 -8.40
C LEU A 71 1.64 -27.11 -9.88
N GLY A 72 2.60 -26.85 -10.76
CA GLY A 72 2.49 -27.07 -12.19
C GLY A 72 3.16 -25.92 -12.98
N ARG A 73 3.48 -26.19 -14.25
CA ARG A 73 4.13 -25.22 -15.12
C ARG A 73 3.18 -24.50 -16.08
N ASP A 74 1.92 -24.87 -16.07
CA ASP A 74 0.89 -24.30 -16.91
C ASP A 74 -0.46 -24.20 -16.17
N ILE A 75 -1.35 -23.39 -16.71
CA ILE A 75 -2.68 -23.16 -16.12
C ILE A 75 -3.47 -24.46 -15.90
N PRO A 76 -3.55 -25.41 -16.85
CA PRO A 76 -4.27 -26.67 -16.62
C PRO A 76 -3.72 -27.48 -15.44
N SER A 77 -2.40 -27.61 -15.31
CA SER A 77 -1.80 -28.39 -14.21
C SER A 77 -1.99 -27.70 -12.87
N LYS A 78 -1.82 -26.38 -12.77
CA LYS A 78 -2.11 -25.61 -11.57
C LYS A 78 -3.59 -25.69 -11.15
N THR A 79 -4.50 -25.55 -12.11
CA THR A 79 -5.96 -25.69 -11.89
C THR A 79 -6.31 -27.06 -11.32
N GLU A 80 -5.75 -28.13 -11.86
CA GLU A 80 -5.97 -29.49 -11.35
C GLU A 80 -5.33 -29.69 -9.95
N ALA A 81 -4.17 -29.12 -9.69
CA ALA A 81 -3.57 -29.13 -8.36
C ALA A 81 -4.47 -28.47 -7.32
N CYS A 82 -5.04 -27.30 -7.62
CA CYS A 82 -5.96 -26.61 -6.72
C CYS A 82 -7.24 -27.42 -6.44
N ARG A 83 -7.83 -28.06 -7.45
CA ARG A 83 -8.96 -28.99 -7.24
C ARG A 83 -8.61 -30.11 -6.27
N LYS A 84 -7.41 -30.72 -6.43
CA LYS A 84 -6.95 -31.81 -5.56
C LYS A 84 -6.66 -31.34 -4.15
N PHE A 85 -6.04 -30.18 -3.97
CA PHE A 85 -5.84 -29.58 -2.63
C PHE A 85 -7.19 -29.32 -1.94
N THR A 86 -8.15 -28.75 -2.66
CA THR A 86 -9.50 -28.50 -2.14
C THR A 86 -10.20 -29.80 -1.75
N ALA A 87 -10.04 -30.87 -2.52
CA ALA A 87 -10.60 -32.19 -2.20
C ALA A 87 -9.82 -32.95 -1.12
N GLY A 88 -8.62 -32.49 -0.74
CA GLY A 88 -7.71 -33.21 0.18
C GLY A 88 -7.09 -34.46 -0.43
N THR A 89 -6.87 -34.46 -1.75
CA THR A 89 -6.33 -35.62 -2.50
C THR A 89 -5.02 -35.30 -3.24
N TYR A 90 -4.48 -34.10 -3.08
CA TYR A 90 -3.22 -33.72 -3.70
C TYR A 90 -2.03 -34.52 -3.13
N THR A 91 -2.01 -34.65 -1.82
CA THR A 91 -1.01 -35.45 -1.07
C THR A 91 -1.68 -36.31 -0.03
N GLN A 92 -0.97 -37.34 0.47
CA GLN A 92 -1.43 -38.17 1.59
C GLN A 92 -1.03 -37.58 2.95
N GLU A 93 -0.28 -36.49 2.97
CA GLU A 93 0.30 -35.91 4.18
C GLU A 93 -0.70 -35.05 4.95
N ILE A 94 -1.51 -34.26 4.23
CA ILE A 94 -2.52 -33.36 4.82
C ILE A 94 -3.92 -33.64 4.26
N GLY A 95 -4.95 -33.13 4.94
CA GLY A 95 -6.32 -33.05 4.44
C GLY A 95 -6.55 -31.86 3.50
N PRO A 96 -7.84 -31.46 3.28
CA PRO A 96 -8.19 -30.31 2.48
C PRO A 96 -7.48 -29.01 2.94
N ALA A 97 -6.89 -28.26 2.02
CA ALA A 97 -6.24 -26.97 2.31
C ALA A 97 -7.25 -25.91 2.79
N CYS A 98 -6.72 -24.90 3.47
CA CYS A 98 -7.51 -23.74 3.92
C CYS A 98 -8.11 -22.97 2.74
N GLY A 99 -7.31 -22.74 1.74
CA GLY A 99 -7.56 -21.97 0.54
C GLY A 99 -6.31 -21.93 -0.30
N PHE A 100 -6.08 -20.80 -0.96
CA PHE A 100 -4.91 -20.60 -1.83
C PHE A 100 -4.41 -19.17 -1.65
N PHE A 101 -3.14 -18.98 -1.98
CA PHE A 101 -2.51 -17.66 -2.13
C PHE A 101 -2.25 -17.41 -3.62
N THR A 102 -2.63 -16.23 -4.13
CA THR A 102 -2.48 -15.76 -5.52
C THR A 102 -3.09 -16.69 -6.60
N LEU A 103 -4.24 -17.26 -6.29
CA LEU A 103 -4.97 -18.10 -7.26
C LEU A 103 -5.47 -17.29 -8.47
N ALA A 104 -6.05 -16.14 -8.21
CA ALA A 104 -6.76 -15.36 -9.20
C ALA A 104 -5.82 -14.81 -10.28
N ASN A 105 -4.69 -14.25 -9.88
CA ASN A 105 -3.73 -13.71 -10.82
C ASN A 105 -3.00 -14.79 -11.64
N GLU A 106 -2.75 -15.95 -11.04
CA GLU A 106 -1.93 -16.99 -11.67
C GLU A 106 -2.65 -17.88 -12.67
N ILE A 107 -3.91 -18.20 -12.40
CA ILE A 107 -4.64 -19.22 -13.20
C ILE A 107 -5.64 -18.59 -14.16
N LEU A 108 -6.20 -17.43 -13.82
CA LEU A 108 -7.40 -16.93 -14.44
C LEU A 108 -7.14 -15.65 -15.25
N HIS A 109 -6.91 -15.84 -16.53
CA HIS A 109 -6.54 -14.75 -17.45
C HIS A 109 -7.71 -14.08 -18.20
N GLU A 110 -8.96 -14.42 -17.86
CA GLU A 110 -10.14 -13.95 -18.60
C GLU A 110 -11.04 -12.98 -17.80
N GLY A 111 -10.60 -12.58 -16.59
CA GLY A 111 -11.28 -11.57 -15.78
C GLY A 111 -12.38 -12.13 -14.86
N ALA A 112 -13.22 -11.24 -14.35
CA ALA A 112 -14.13 -11.46 -13.21
C ALA A 112 -15.06 -12.67 -13.34
N ARG A 113 -15.63 -12.94 -14.53
CA ARG A 113 -16.53 -14.07 -14.74
C ARG A 113 -15.85 -15.40 -14.50
N GLN A 114 -14.70 -15.62 -15.15
CA GLN A 114 -13.95 -16.86 -15.04
C GLN A 114 -13.47 -17.08 -13.60
N GLN A 115 -13.01 -16.02 -12.95
CA GLN A 115 -12.60 -16.06 -11.56
C GLN A 115 -13.74 -16.52 -10.64
N ALA A 116 -14.88 -15.86 -10.71
CA ALA A 116 -16.05 -16.17 -9.88
C ALA A 116 -16.58 -17.59 -10.14
N GLU A 117 -16.64 -18.03 -11.39
CA GLU A 117 -17.07 -19.37 -11.77
C GLU A 117 -16.13 -20.46 -11.22
N TYR A 118 -14.83 -20.25 -11.35
CA TYR A 118 -13.83 -21.20 -10.86
C TYR A 118 -13.78 -21.25 -9.33
N PHE A 119 -13.85 -20.12 -8.66
CA PHE A 119 -13.95 -20.09 -7.20
C PHE A 119 -15.20 -20.85 -6.72
N ASN A 120 -16.35 -20.65 -7.35
CA ASN A 120 -17.56 -21.40 -7.06
C ASN A 120 -17.39 -22.91 -7.30
N GLU A 121 -16.60 -23.32 -8.31
CA GLU A 121 -16.25 -24.74 -8.51
C GLU A 121 -15.44 -25.29 -7.32
N LEU A 122 -14.42 -24.58 -6.85
CA LEU A 122 -13.64 -24.99 -5.68
C LEU A 122 -14.51 -25.08 -4.42
N GLN A 123 -15.37 -24.10 -4.18
CA GLN A 123 -16.34 -24.16 -3.08
C GLN A 123 -17.26 -25.40 -3.17
N LYS A 124 -17.75 -25.71 -4.36
CA LYS A 124 -18.55 -26.91 -4.58
C LYS A 124 -17.77 -28.19 -4.26
N ILE A 125 -16.50 -28.28 -4.65
CA ILE A 125 -15.63 -29.42 -4.29
C ILE A 125 -15.49 -29.50 -2.77
N ALA A 126 -15.14 -28.43 -2.09
CA ALA A 126 -14.98 -28.37 -0.64
C ALA A 126 -16.25 -28.86 0.09
N LEU A 127 -17.42 -28.39 -0.33
CA LEU A 127 -18.71 -28.69 0.32
C LEU A 127 -19.30 -30.05 -0.01
N THR A 128 -18.95 -30.66 -1.14
CA THR A 128 -19.58 -31.90 -1.60
C THR A 128 -18.65 -33.11 -1.61
N GLN A 129 -17.32 -32.89 -1.68
CA GLN A 129 -16.35 -33.99 -1.79
C GLN A 129 -15.49 -34.18 -0.53
N THR A 130 -15.58 -33.26 0.45
CA THR A 130 -14.83 -33.38 1.71
C THR A 130 -15.75 -33.83 2.87
N ARG A 131 -15.17 -34.46 3.87
CA ARG A 131 -15.93 -35.03 5.01
C ARG A 131 -16.55 -33.94 5.90
N LEU A 132 -15.84 -32.84 6.15
CA LEU A 132 -16.26 -31.77 7.06
C LEU A 132 -16.83 -30.54 6.35
N LYS A 133 -16.81 -30.50 5.03
CA LYS A 133 -17.42 -29.45 4.23
C LYS A 133 -16.97 -28.04 4.65
N ILE A 134 -15.69 -27.88 4.95
CA ILE A 134 -15.11 -26.59 5.34
C ILE A 134 -14.91 -25.77 4.06
N PRO A 135 -15.47 -24.54 3.96
CA PRO A 135 -15.32 -23.71 2.78
C PRO A 135 -13.87 -23.27 2.54
N VAL A 136 -13.53 -23.03 1.26
CA VAL A 136 -12.25 -22.44 0.84
C VAL A 136 -12.22 -20.96 1.20
N MET A 137 -11.05 -20.45 1.61
CA MET A 137 -10.78 -19.04 1.86
C MET A 137 -9.58 -18.64 0.99
N GLU A 138 -9.78 -17.72 0.07
CA GLU A 138 -8.72 -17.28 -0.84
C GLU A 138 -8.07 -16.01 -0.35
N ASP A 139 -6.75 -15.94 -0.52
CA ASP A 139 -5.91 -14.81 -0.24
C ASP A 139 -5.22 -14.33 -1.52
N GLU A 140 -5.18 -13.01 -1.75
CA GLU A 140 -4.60 -12.41 -2.94
C GLU A 140 -3.86 -11.11 -2.59
N GLU A 141 -2.92 -10.72 -3.44
CA GLU A 141 -2.25 -9.44 -3.36
C GLU A 141 -3.20 -8.28 -3.68
N GLY A 142 -2.90 -7.10 -3.13
CA GLY A 142 -3.81 -5.98 -3.27
C GLY A 142 -3.27 -4.64 -2.80
N THR A 143 -2.00 -4.35 -3.05
CA THR A 143 -1.30 -3.12 -2.64
C THR A 143 -1.99 -1.86 -3.19
N HIS A 144 -2.34 -1.86 -4.47
CA HIS A 144 -2.96 -0.71 -5.15
C HIS A 144 -4.17 -1.09 -6.02
N GLY A 145 -4.96 -2.05 -5.56
CA GLY A 145 -6.09 -2.69 -6.22
C GLY A 145 -5.98 -4.20 -6.02
N ALA A 146 -7.05 -4.95 -6.25
CA ALA A 146 -6.96 -6.40 -6.13
C ALA A 146 -6.19 -6.98 -7.33
N MET A 147 -5.18 -7.82 -7.07
CA MET A 147 -4.30 -8.34 -8.11
C MET A 147 -4.91 -9.53 -8.85
N PHE A 148 -5.93 -9.27 -9.67
CA PHE A 148 -6.47 -10.27 -10.59
C PHE A 148 -6.83 -9.65 -11.95
N PRO A 149 -6.79 -10.43 -13.05
CA PRO A 149 -7.06 -9.93 -14.40
C PRO A 149 -8.41 -9.23 -14.51
N GLY A 150 -8.39 -7.96 -14.92
CA GLY A 150 -9.57 -7.13 -15.08
C GLY A 150 -9.98 -6.31 -13.86
N ALA A 151 -9.27 -6.41 -12.73
CA ALA A 151 -9.44 -5.48 -11.60
C ALA A 151 -8.95 -4.07 -11.94
N THR A 152 -9.43 -3.09 -11.21
CA THR A 152 -9.00 -1.69 -11.34
C THR A 152 -7.63 -1.50 -10.71
N VAL A 153 -6.68 -0.89 -11.45
CA VAL A 153 -5.33 -0.61 -10.99
C VAL A 153 -5.21 0.87 -10.61
N PHE A 154 -5.11 1.11 -9.31
CA PHE A 154 -4.90 2.44 -8.74
C PHE A 154 -3.41 2.80 -8.74
N PRO A 155 -3.06 4.07 -8.46
CA PRO A 155 -1.68 4.46 -8.21
C PRO A 155 -1.06 3.72 -7.03
N GLU A 156 0.26 3.55 -7.07
CA GLU A 156 1.04 2.95 -6.00
C GLU A 156 1.08 3.76 -4.70
N GLY A 157 1.59 3.13 -3.63
CA GLY A 157 1.57 3.61 -2.26
C GLY A 157 2.09 5.04 -2.09
N LEU A 158 3.25 5.39 -2.68
CA LEU A 158 3.80 6.76 -2.60
C LEU A 158 2.90 7.81 -3.26
N ALA A 159 2.27 7.48 -4.39
CA ALA A 159 1.30 8.36 -5.03
C ALA A 159 0.05 8.56 -4.16
N VAL A 160 -0.49 7.46 -3.59
CA VAL A 160 -1.65 7.50 -2.69
C VAL A 160 -1.32 8.30 -1.42
N GLY A 161 -0.17 8.07 -0.80
CA GLY A 161 0.32 8.83 0.36
C GLY A 161 0.50 10.31 0.08
N SER A 162 0.98 10.66 -1.12
CA SER A 162 1.16 12.05 -1.57
C SER A 162 -0.16 12.81 -1.77
N SER A 163 -1.30 12.13 -1.84
CA SER A 163 -2.62 12.78 -1.92
C SER A 163 -3.02 13.49 -0.63
N PHE A 164 -2.57 13.01 0.54
CA PHE A 164 -3.04 13.44 1.87
C PHE A 164 -4.58 13.44 2.00
N ASP A 165 -5.29 12.65 1.17
CA ASP A 165 -6.75 12.58 1.12
C ASP A 165 -7.27 11.24 1.66
N MET A 166 -7.66 11.22 2.93
CA MET A 166 -8.18 10.02 3.57
C MET A 166 -9.53 9.55 3.00
N ASP A 167 -10.34 10.45 2.40
CA ASP A 167 -11.58 10.07 1.72
C ASP A 167 -11.29 9.37 0.38
N LEU A 168 -10.25 9.82 -0.35
CA LEU A 168 -9.75 9.13 -1.54
C LEU A 168 -9.22 7.74 -1.18
N VAL A 169 -8.35 7.65 -0.17
CA VAL A 169 -7.79 6.38 0.32
C VAL A 169 -8.90 5.39 0.69
N LYS A 170 -9.90 5.87 1.45
CA LYS A 170 -11.08 5.07 1.79
C LYS A 170 -11.83 4.56 0.56
N ALA A 171 -12.00 5.41 -0.46
CA ALA A 171 -12.72 5.02 -1.68
C ALA A 171 -11.93 3.96 -2.47
N ILE A 172 -10.60 4.12 -2.62
CA ILE A 172 -9.72 3.15 -3.30
C ILE A 172 -9.87 1.76 -2.66
N TYR A 173 -9.63 1.65 -1.35
CA TYR A 173 -9.60 0.34 -0.69
C TYR A 173 -10.98 -0.26 -0.44
N ALA A 174 -12.02 0.54 -0.37
CA ALA A 174 -13.40 0.03 -0.41
C ALA A 174 -13.74 -0.57 -1.79
N THR A 175 -13.23 0.03 -2.87
CA THR A 175 -13.41 -0.50 -4.23
C THR A 175 -12.62 -1.78 -4.43
N ALA A 176 -11.33 -1.81 -4.05
CA ALA A 176 -10.49 -3.00 -4.14
C ALA A 176 -11.11 -4.18 -3.36
N ALA A 177 -11.59 -3.94 -2.14
CA ALA A 177 -12.27 -4.95 -1.34
C ALA A 177 -13.56 -5.47 -1.99
N ALA A 178 -14.36 -4.58 -2.58
CA ALA A 178 -15.60 -4.96 -3.25
C ALA A 178 -15.33 -5.78 -4.52
N GLU A 179 -14.34 -5.39 -5.34
CA GLU A 179 -13.93 -6.16 -6.52
C GLU A 179 -13.39 -7.53 -6.11
N ALA A 180 -12.50 -7.60 -5.11
CA ALA A 180 -11.95 -8.83 -4.58
C ALA A 180 -13.05 -9.77 -4.05
N ARG A 181 -13.92 -9.27 -3.18
CA ARG A 181 -15.00 -10.09 -2.60
C ARG A 181 -15.96 -10.65 -3.63
N ALA A 182 -16.28 -9.88 -4.68
CA ALA A 182 -17.20 -10.29 -5.72
C ALA A 182 -16.70 -11.47 -6.54
N VAL A 183 -15.39 -11.66 -6.66
CA VAL A 183 -14.77 -12.78 -7.38
C VAL A 183 -14.36 -13.94 -6.47
N GLY A 184 -14.58 -13.83 -5.16
CA GLY A 184 -14.33 -14.91 -4.20
C GLY A 184 -13.03 -14.79 -3.41
N ILE A 185 -12.36 -13.66 -3.44
CA ILE A 185 -11.21 -13.35 -2.58
C ILE A 185 -11.73 -12.92 -1.20
N HIS A 186 -11.10 -13.36 -0.12
CA HIS A 186 -11.54 -13.17 1.26
C HIS A 186 -10.52 -12.48 2.16
N MET A 187 -9.24 -12.62 1.81
CA MET A 187 -8.11 -11.93 2.41
C MET A 187 -7.42 -11.15 1.29
N LEU A 188 -6.93 -9.96 1.59
CA LEU A 188 -6.28 -9.11 0.61
C LEU A 188 -5.09 -8.44 1.28
N SER A 189 -3.88 -8.68 0.76
CA SER A 189 -2.64 -8.06 1.19
C SER A 189 -2.61 -6.61 0.72
N THR A 190 -3.28 -5.74 1.49
CA THR A 190 -3.59 -4.36 1.08
C THR A 190 -2.59 -3.32 1.55
N LEU A 191 -1.75 -3.65 2.50
CA LEU A 191 -1.02 -2.62 3.22
C LEU A 191 0.36 -3.11 3.61
N VAL A 192 1.36 -2.75 2.80
CA VAL A 192 2.78 -2.95 3.11
C VAL A 192 3.17 -1.94 4.17
N MET A 193 3.33 -2.39 5.43
CA MET A 193 3.42 -1.54 6.63
C MET A 193 4.82 -0.96 6.85
N GLU A 194 5.40 -0.41 5.81
CA GLU A 194 6.76 0.10 5.81
C GLU A 194 6.86 1.61 5.87
N VAL A 195 7.44 2.12 6.94
CA VAL A 195 7.78 3.54 7.03
C VAL A 195 9.05 3.78 6.20
N ASN A 196 8.92 4.37 5.01
CA ASN A 196 10.01 4.58 4.07
C ASN A 196 11.16 5.40 4.66
N ARG A 197 12.25 4.73 5.04
CA ARG A 197 13.44 5.36 5.61
C ARG A 197 14.68 5.22 4.72
N ASP A 198 14.75 4.16 3.93
CA ASP A 198 15.82 3.94 2.96
C ASP A 198 15.26 3.75 1.55
N PRO A 199 15.25 4.80 0.73
CA PRO A 199 14.69 4.76 -0.63
C PRO A 199 15.53 3.96 -1.62
N ARG A 200 16.65 3.33 -1.22
CA ARG A 200 17.41 2.42 -2.09
C ARG A 200 16.72 1.08 -2.26
N MET A 201 15.90 0.67 -1.28
CA MET A 201 15.12 -0.56 -1.36
C MET A 201 14.09 -0.50 -2.50
N GLY A 202 13.97 -1.57 -3.28
CA GLY A 202 13.09 -1.65 -4.45
C GLY A 202 11.61 -1.46 -4.12
N ARG A 203 11.16 -1.99 -2.98
CA ARG A 203 9.77 -1.97 -2.52
C ARG A 203 9.31 -0.63 -1.90
N ASN A 204 10.01 0.47 -2.18
CA ASN A 204 9.57 1.80 -1.72
C ASN A 204 8.22 2.22 -2.29
N GLU A 205 7.89 1.79 -3.50
CA GLU A 205 6.63 2.10 -4.18
C GLU A 205 5.40 1.62 -3.41
N GLU A 206 5.47 0.41 -2.85
CA GLU A 206 4.39 -0.23 -2.12
C GLU A 206 4.07 0.47 -0.79
N ALA A 207 5.05 1.18 -0.22
CA ALA A 207 4.88 1.92 1.02
C ALA A 207 4.35 3.34 0.75
N TYR A 208 3.76 3.97 1.74
CA TYR A 208 2.99 5.20 1.53
C TYR A 208 3.73 6.47 1.92
N THR A 209 4.65 6.41 2.90
CA THR A 209 5.25 7.61 3.48
C THR A 209 6.43 7.30 4.41
N GLU A 210 7.31 8.29 4.61
CA GLU A 210 8.32 8.26 5.67
C GLU A 210 7.78 8.63 7.06
N ASP A 211 6.54 9.12 7.15
CA ASP A 211 5.99 9.67 8.39
C ASP A 211 5.12 8.69 9.16
N PRO A 212 5.47 8.35 10.42
CA PRO A 212 4.71 7.38 11.22
C PRO A 212 3.27 7.79 11.51
N TYR A 213 2.97 9.09 11.64
CA TYR A 213 1.61 9.57 11.91
C TYR A 213 0.72 9.50 10.68
N LEU A 214 1.21 9.97 9.52
CA LEU A 214 0.49 9.85 8.26
C LEU A 214 0.21 8.37 7.97
N TYR A 215 1.20 7.51 8.18
CA TYR A 215 1.05 6.08 7.99
C TYR A 215 0.01 5.47 8.93
N MET A 216 0.00 5.88 10.21
CA MET A 216 -1.01 5.45 11.16
C MET A 216 -2.42 5.82 10.70
N ARG A 217 -2.60 7.02 10.12
CA ARG A 217 -3.89 7.47 9.57
C ARG A 217 -4.30 6.69 8.33
N LEU A 218 -3.34 6.39 7.44
CA LEU A 218 -3.54 5.55 6.27
C LEU A 218 -3.95 4.13 6.68
N GLY A 219 -3.20 3.49 7.56
CA GLY A 219 -3.49 2.14 8.05
C GLY A 219 -4.88 2.03 8.71
N GLU A 220 -5.25 3.00 9.56
CA GLU A 220 -6.60 3.08 10.13
C GLU A 220 -7.67 3.17 9.03
N THR A 221 -7.46 4.02 8.03
CA THR A 221 -8.42 4.28 6.95
C THR A 221 -8.57 3.07 6.03
N ILE A 222 -7.46 2.47 5.61
CA ILE A 222 -7.42 1.31 4.71
C ILE A 222 -8.14 0.12 5.36
N VAL A 223 -7.78 -0.23 6.58
CA VAL A 223 -8.42 -1.36 7.29
C VAL A 223 -9.92 -1.14 7.46
N ARG A 224 -10.35 0.07 7.85
CA ARG A 224 -11.79 0.38 7.97
C ARG A 224 -12.52 0.30 6.63
N ALA A 225 -11.89 0.71 5.55
CA ALA A 225 -12.46 0.64 4.20
C ALA A 225 -12.61 -0.80 3.72
N THR A 226 -11.57 -1.60 3.90
CA THR A 226 -11.48 -2.98 3.43
C THR A 226 -12.37 -3.93 4.23
N GLN A 227 -12.31 -3.86 5.57
CA GLN A 227 -13.02 -4.78 6.47
C GLN A 227 -14.41 -4.29 6.87
N GLY A 228 -14.63 -2.97 6.91
CA GLY A 228 -15.84 -2.40 7.48
C GLY A 228 -15.96 -2.69 8.98
N SER A 229 -17.19 -2.66 9.49
CA SER A 229 -17.52 -3.06 10.86
C SER A 229 -17.91 -4.54 10.96
N ASP A 230 -18.19 -5.19 9.84
CA ASP A 230 -18.59 -6.59 9.73
C ASP A 230 -18.03 -7.16 8.42
N ILE A 231 -17.09 -8.10 8.55
CA ILE A 231 -16.44 -8.74 7.39
C ILE A 231 -17.33 -9.75 6.65
N SER A 232 -18.52 -10.07 7.15
CA SER A 232 -19.49 -10.91 6.43
C SER A 232 -20.18 -10.17 5.29
N GLY A 233 -19.99 -8.86 5.19
CA GLY A 233 -20.54 -8.03 4.11
C GLY A 233 -20.11 -8.52 2.71
N PRO A 234 -20.99 -8.36 1.71
CA PRO A 234 -20.70 -8.86 0.35
C PRO A 234 -19.62 -8.05 -0.40
N ASP A 235 -19.15 -6.98 0.18
CA ASP A 235 -18.14 -6.06 -0.34
C ASP A 235 -16.94 -5.92 0.62
N LYS A 236 -16.76 -6.85 1.57
CA LYS A 236 -15.72 -6.79 2.60
C LYS A 236 -14.82 -8.01 2.56
N VAL A 237 -13.53 -7.77 2.84
CA VAL A 237 -12.50 -8.80 2.97
C VAL A 237 -11.63 -8.50 4.19
N ILE A 238 -10.87 -9.47 4.65
CA ILE A 238 -9.83 -9.25 5.66
C ILE A 238 -8.70 -8.44 5.01
N ALA A 239 -8.32 -7.32 5.61
CA ALA A 239 -7.10 -6.62 5.26
C ALA A 239 -5.92 -7.37 5.89
N VAL A 240 -4.99 -7.85 5.07
CA VAL A 240 -3.71 -8.36 5.53
C VAL A 240 -2.71 -7.22 5.55
N LEU A 241 -2.07 -7.05 6.70
CA LEU A 241 -1.04 -6.07 6.97
C LEU A 241 0.30 -6.77 6.83
N THR A 242 1.10 -6.41 5.83
CA THR A 242 2.30 -7.16 5.49
C THR A 242 3.54 -6.64 6.23
N ASP A 243 4.54 -7.50 6.34
CA ASP A 243 5.90 -7.20 6.81
C ASP A 243 6.04 -6.84 8.31
N PHE A 244 5.25 -7.51 9.18
CA PHE A 244 5.40 -7.29 10.62
C PHE A 244 6.74 -7.85 11.15
N PRO A 245 7.50 -7.09 11.98
CA PRO A 245 7.21 -5.75 12.50
C PRO A 245 7.69 -4.60 11.59
N THR A 246 8.58 -4.82 10.64
CA THR A 246 9.03 -3.93 9.57
C THR A 246 10.13 -4.59 8.74
N GLN A 247 10.29 -4.19 7.47
CA GLN A 247 11.49 -4.42 6.67
C GLN A 247 12.16 -3.10 6.23
N SER A 248 11.67 -1.96 6.72
CA SER A 248 12.27 -0.65 6.48
C SER A 248 13.64 -0.50 7.16
N GLU A 249 14.50 0.32 6.59
CA GLU A 249 15.89 0.53 7.03
C GLU A 249 16.74 -0.77 7.04
N PRO A 250 16.68 -1.62 6.00
CA PRO A 250 17.51 -2.81 5.94
C PRO A 250 18.98 -2.45 5.81
N SER A 251 19.86 -3.31 6.31
CA SER A 251 21.29 -3.13 6.19
C SER A 251 21.72 -2.92 4.74
N SER A 252 22.46 -1.83 4.48
CA SER A 252 22.90 -1.40 3.14
C SER A 252 21.78 -0.96 2.18
N GLY A 253 20.53 -0.85 2.61
CA GLY A 253 19.39 -0.58 1.75
C GLY A 253 19.01 -1.74 0.85
N LEU A 254 19.42 -2.96 1.20
CA LEU A 254 19.10 -4.19 0.49
C LEU A 254 17.91 -4.86 1.14
N GLU A 255 16.89 -5.14 0.36
CA GLU A 255 15.70 -5.86 0.81
C GLU A 255 16.08 -7.16 1.54
N ARG A 256 15.32 -7.49 2.58
CA ARG A 256 15.57 -8.64 3.49
C ARG A 256 16.87 -8.56 4.30
N GLY A 257 17.62 -7.46 4.21
CA GLY A 257 18.77 -7.21 5.07
C GLY A 257 18.36 -7.04 6.54
N ALA A 258 19.29 -7.34 7.46
CA ALA A 258 19.05 -7.21 8.91
C ALA A 258 18.57 -5.80 9.30
N ILE A 259 17.58 -5.71 10.18
CA ILE A 259 17.06 -4.46 10.71
C ILE A 259 17.79 -4.12 12.03
N GLU A 260 18.83 -3.30 11.92
CA GLU A 260 19.68 -2.91 13.03
C GLU A 260 19.21 -1.59 13.70
N VAL A 261 17.96 -1.54 14.10
CA VAL A 261 17.38 -0.38 14.80
C VAL A 261 17.09 -0.70 16.27
N SER A 262 17.17 0.31 17.14
CA SER A 262 16.87 0.10 18.55
C SER A 262 15.39 -0.17 18.81
N ASP A 263 15.05 -0.90 19.91
CA ASP A 263 13.66 -1.11 20.34
C ASP A 263 12.89 0.21 20.49
N ARG A 264 13.56 1.28 20.94
CA ARG A 264 12.96 2.63 20.95
C ARG A 264 12.59 3.12 19.55
N SER A 265 13.49 2.98 18.59
CA SER A 265 13.24 3.41 17.20
C SER A 265 12.10 2.61 16.56
N LEU A 266 12.06 1.28 16.80
CA LEU A 266 10.96 0.44 16.36
C LEU A 266 9.62 0.95 16.90
N ARG A 267 9.54 1.25 18.19
CA ARG A 267 8.31 1.73 18.86
C ARG A 267 7.90 3.13 18.45
N GLU A 268 8.86 4.06 18.28
CA GLU A 268 8.57 5.45 17.93
C GLU A 268 8.23 5.63 16.44
N ASN A 269 8.84 4.85 15.54
CA ASN A 269 8.76 5.08 14.10
C ASN A 269 7.98 4.00 13.34
N PHE A 270 8.12 2.72 13.71
CA PHE A 270 7.58 1.61 12.92
C PHE A 270 6.31 0.98 13.53
N MET A 271 6.06 1.12 14.83
CA MET A 271 4.83 0.60 15.45
C MET A 271 3.58 1.48 15.30
N PRO A 272 3.65 2.82 15.15
CA PRO A 272 2.44 3.63 15.01
C PRO A 272 1.49 3.18 13.89
N PRO A 273 1.93 2.81 12.68
CA PRO A 273 1.06 2.26 11.64
C PRO A 273 0.27 1.04 12.12
N TRP A 274 0.93 0.07 12.75
CA TRP A 274 0.32 -1.14 13.29
C TRP A 274 -0.72 -0.85 14.38
N ILE A 275 -0.42 0.13 15.25
CA ILE A 275 -1.37 0.57 16.28
C ILE A 275 -2.62 1.17 15.63
N GLY A 276 -2.46 2.01 14.60
CA GLY A 276 -3.58 2.57 13.85
C GLY A 276 -4.45 1.49 13.20
N ALA A 277 -3.84 0.59 12.46
CA ALA A 277 -4.51 -0.48 11.73
C ALA A 277 -5.17 -1.51 12.65
N ILE A 278 -4.49 -1.93 13.73
CA ILE A 278 -4.98 -3.00 14.60
C ILE A 278 -5.86 -2.45 15.73
N THR A 279 -5.33 -1.51 16.53
CA THR A 279 -6.02 -1.07 17.75
C THR A 279 -7.19 -0.13 17.44
N LYS A 280 -7.04 0.74 16.44
CA LYS A 280 -8.09 1.72 16.08
C LYS A 280 -9.08 1.20 15.04
N ALA A 281 -8.60 0.38 14.10
CA ALA A 281 -9.43 -0.12 12.99
C ALA A 281 -9.81 -1.61 13.10
N GLY A 282 -9.16 -2.38 13.96
CA GLY A 282 -9.50 -3.78 14.19
C GLY A 282 -8.98 -4.73 13.10
N GLY A 283 -7.78 -4.49 12.58
CA GLY A 283 -7.13 -5.36 11.58
C GLY A 283 -7.14 -6.83 11.98
N LEU A 284 -7.39 -7.72 11.02
CA LEU A 284 -7.61 -9.15 11.24
C LEU A 284 -6.61 -10.07 10.53
N GLY A 285 -5.80 -9.57 9.62
CA GLY A 285 -4.71 -10.28 8.97
C GLY A 285 -3.37 -9.58 9.25
N VAL A 286 -2.31 -10.34 9.47
CA VAL A 286 -0.92 -9.88 9.58
C VAL A 286 -0.03 -10.90 8.89
N MET A 287 0.85 -10.45 8.00
CA MET A 287 1.91 -11.25 7.41
C MET A 287 3.23 -10.98 8.15
N ALA A 288 3.98 -12.03 8.47
CA ALA A 288 5.28 -11.91 9.12
C ALA A 288 6.33 -11.46 8.08
N GLY A 289 7.14 -10.45 8.40
CA GLY A 289 8.16 -9.94 7.48
C GLY A 289 9.37 -10.90 7.32
N TYR A 290 10.15 -10.68 6.26
CA TYR A 290 11.35 -11.49 5.99
C TYR A 290 12.51 -11.25 6.99
N PRO A 291 12.86 -9.97 7.33
CA PRO A 291 14.12 -9.68 7.97
C PRO A 291 14.24 -10.23 9.41
N GLU A 292 15.49 -10.41 9.82
CA GLU A 292 15.81 -10.54 11.24
C GLU A 292 15.77 -9.16 11.93
N ILE A 293 15.29 -9.19 13.17
CA ILE A 293 15.28 -8.02 14.05
C ILE A 293 15.82 -8.48 15.41
N GLU A 294 16.86 -7.81 15.89
CA GLU A 294 17.57 -8.24 17.11
C GLU A 294 18.09 -9.68 16.97
N ASP A 295 18.71 -10.00 15.84
CA ASP A 295 19.31 -11.29 15.49
C ASP A 295 18.32 -12.48 15.42
N VAL A 296 17.00 -12.20 15.33
CA VAL A 296 15.97 -13.25 15.23
C VAL A 296 15.04 -12.94 14.06
N PRO A 297 14.95 -13.84 13.06
CA PRO A 297 13.99 -13.71 11.97
C PRO A 297 12.56 -13.54 12.48
N ALA A 298 11.79 -12.66 11.86
CA ALA A 298 10.44 -12.34 12.30
C ALA A 298 9.59 -13.60 12.49
N HIS A 299 9.68 -14.58 11.58
CA HIS A 299 8.95 -15.85 11.63
C HIS A 299 9.27 -16.73 12.86
N ALA A 300 10.40 -16.53 13.52
CA ALA A 300 10.80 -17.27 14.74
C ALA A 300 10.71 -16.42 16.03
N SER A 301 10.39 -15.15 15.91
CA SER A 301 10.45 -14.20 17.02
C SER A 301 9.21 -14.25 17.91
N VAL A 302 9.30 -14.95 19.04
CA VAL A 302 8.26 -14.94 20.08
C VAL A 302 8.02 -13.52 20.61
N LYS A 303 9.09 -12.72 20.78
CA LYS A 303 8.99 -11.33 21.24
C LYS A 303 8.05 -10.51 20.32
N TRP A 304 8.32 -10.52 19.03
CA TRP A 304 7.55 -9.70 18.12
C TRP A 304 6.16 -10.26 17.84
N MET A 305 6.04 -11.56 17.56
CA MET A 305 4.76 -12.18 17.18
C MET A 305 3.79 -12.39 18.34
N ASN A 306 4.27 -12.65 19.55
CA ASN A 306 3.40 -12.87 20.71
C ASN A 306 3.41 -11.69 21.68
N ASP A 307 4.59 -11.26 22.16
CA ASP A 307 4.62 -10.30 23.25
C ASP A 307 4.20 -8.90 22.74
N VAL A 308 4.75 -8.46 21.61
CA VAL A 308 4.40 -7.15 21.03
C VAL A 308 3.06 -7.21 20.28
N LEU A 309 2.96 -8.03 19.23
CA LEU A 309 1.78 -8.03 18.37
C LEU A 309 0.50 -8.41 19.13
N ARG A 310 0.54 -9.55 19.85
CA ARG A 310 -0.69 -10.09 20.46
C ARG A 310 -0.97 -9.58 21.87
N GLN A 311 0.07 -9.42 22.70
CA GLN A 311 -0.16 -9.03 24.11
C GLN A 311 -0.16 -7.50 24.26
N GLU A 312 0.79 -6.79 23.66
CA GLU A 312 0.92 -5.34 23.82
C GLU A 312 -0.04 -4.60 22.89
N ILE A 313 -0.03 -4.87 21.57
CA ILE A 313 -0.92 -4.22 20.58
C ILE A 313 -2.34 -4.80 20.67
N GLY A 314 -2.47 -6.08 21.04
CA GLY A 314 -3.77 -6.74 21.26
C GLY A 314 -4.38 -7.38 20.01
N PHE A 315 -3.58 -7.73 19.00
CA PHE A 315 -4.01 -8.37 17.77
C PHE A 315 -4.71 -9.72 18.03
N LYS A 316 -5.86 -9.94 17.37
CA LYS A 316 -6.71 -11.13 17.55
C LYS A 316 -6.86 -11.98 16.28
N GLY A 317 -6.44 -11.48 15.13
CA GLY A 317 -6.64 -12.12 13.85
C GLY A 317 -5.62 -13.22 13.53
N ILE A 318 -5.48 -13.52 12.24
CA ILE A 318 -4.56 -14.51 11.68
C ILE A 318 -3.18 -13.87 11.49
N VAL A 319 -2.13 -14.59 11.85
CA VAL A 319 -0.77 -14.32 11.36
C VAL A 319 -0.43 -15.37 10.32
N GLU A 320 -0.13 -14.94 9.11
CA GLU A 320 0.39 -15.82 8.06
C GLU A 320 1.88 -15.63 7.85
N SER A 321 2.53 -16.64 7.26
CA SER A 321 3.90 -16.48 6.80
C SER A 321 3.96 -15.61 5.57
N GLU A 322 5.13 -15.04 5.30
CA GLU A 322 5.47 -14.52 3.98
C GLU A 322 5.67 -15.66 2.99
N GLY A 323 5.57 -15.39 1.67
CA GLY A 323 5.88 -16.33 0.61
C GLY A 323 7.37 -16.76 0.66
N GLY A 324 7.62 -18.01 1.08
CA GLY A 324 9.00 -18.48 1.35
C GLY A 324 9.61 -17.95 2.65
N GLY A 325 8.83 -17.29 3.51
CA GLY A 325 9.31 -16.69 4.76
C GLY A 325 9.91 -17.68 5.76
N PHE A 326 9.45 -18.93 5.80
CA PHE A 326 10.11 -19.95 6.60
C PHE A 326 11.50 -20.32 6.07
N GLY A 327 11.77 -20.08 4.78
CA GLY A 327 13.10 -20.26 4.17
C GLY A 327 14.14 -19.30 4.75
N THR A 328 13.72 -18.14 5.29
CA THR A 328 14.63 -17.18 5.93
C THR A 328 15.41 -17.84 7.06
N LEU A 329 14.76 -18.70 7.87
CA LEU A 329 15.40 -19.38 8.97
C LEU A 329 16.51 -20.36 8.52
N LEU A 330 16.45 -20.83 7.26
CA LEU A 330 17.46 -21.73 6.70
C LEU A 330 18.67 -20.96 6.20
N TYR A 331 18.47 -19.91 5.38
CA TYR A 331 19.62 -19.16 4.85
C TYR A 331 20.30 -18.27 5.89
N GLU A 332 19.59 -17.88 6.97
CA GLU A 332 20.18 -17.21 8.13
C GLU A 332 20.79 -18.22 9.14
N HIS A 333 20.79 -19.51 8.82
CA HIS A 333 21.39 -20.58 9.62
C HIS A 333 20.80 -20.76 11.04
N ILE A 334 19.56 -20.37 11.25
CA ILE A 334 18.83 -20.58 12.51
C ILE A 334 18.44 -22.04 12.66
N VAL A 335 18.01 -22.67 11.58
CA VAL A 335 17.67 -24.10 11.51
C VAL A 335 18.25 -24.73 10.24
N SER A 336 18.23 -26.07 10.19
CA SER A 336 18.78 -26.80 9.05
C SER A 336 17.72 -27.42 8.12
N THR A 337 16.44 -27.39 8.51
CA THR A 337 15.35 -28.02 7.76
C THR A 337 14.06 -27.20 7.83
N GLN A 338 13.22 -27.30 6.80
CA GLN A 338 11.89 -26.71 6.79
C GLN A 338 11.00 -27.22 7.93
N LYS A 339 11.17 -28.48 8.34
CA LYS A 339 10.49 -29.07 9.50
C LYS A 339 10.78 -28.28 10.79
N GLU A 340 12.06 -27.92 11.01
CA GLU A 340 12.45 -27.12 12.17
C GLU A 340 11.96 -25.68 12.07
N ALA A 341 11.99 -25.10 10.87
CA ALA A 341 11.47 -23.76 10.60
C ALA A 341 9.98 -23.66 10.93
N GLY A 342 9.16 -24.56 10.43
CA GLY A 342 7.73 -24.62 10.75
C GLY A 342 7.44 -24.79 12.25
N LEU A 343 8.29 -25.56 12.96
CA LEU A 343 8.19 -25.73 14.41
C LEU A 343 8.40 -24.42 15.16
N LEU A 344 9.41 -23.64 14.76
CA LEU A 344 9.69 -22.34 15.36
C LEU A 344 8.58 -21.34 15.04
N GLY A 345 8.13 -21.27 13.79
CA GLY A 345 7.05 -20.37 13.37
C GLY A 345 5.73 -20.63 14.10
N LEU A 346 5.31 -21.88 14.23
CA LEU A 346 4.10 -22.21 15.00
C LEU A 346 4.24 -21.81 16.48
N ARG A 347 5.42 -21.97 17.08
CA ARG A 347 5.70 -21.52 18.46
C ARG A 347 5.68 -20.00 18.56
N ALA A 348 6.28 -19.31 17.59
CA ALA A 348 6.29 -17.85 17.53
C ALA A 348 4.87 -17.28 17.37
N GLY A 349 3.96 -17.99 16.70
CA GLY A 349 2.56 -17.57 16.58
C GLY A 349 2.10 -17.34 15.16
N VAL A 350 2.84 -17.80 14.15
CA VAL A 350 2.40 -17.90 12.76
C VAL A 350 1.32 -18.96 12.68
N ASP A 351 0.15 -18.62 12.16
CA ASP A 351 -1.04 -19.46 12.15
C ASP A 351 -1.26 -20.16 10.80
N LEU A 352 -0.96 -19.46 9.69
CA LEU A 352 -1.07 -19.96 8.32
C LEU A 352 0.29 -19.97 7.62
N ASP A 353 0.52 -21.00 6.83
CA ASP A 353 1.68 -21.12 5.94
C ASP A 353 1.25 -20.79 4.51
N ILE A 354 1.76 -19.66 3.96
CA ILE A 354 1.77 -19.46 2.51
C ILE A 354 2.79 -20.45 1.95
N THR A 355 2.27 -21.62 1.53
CA THR A 355 3.09 -22.79 1.25
C THR A 355 3.85 -22.62 -0.05
N TYR A 356 4.96 -21.92 0.05
CA TYR A 356 6.00 -21.83 -0.99
C TYR A 356 6.95 -23.04 -0.85
N GLU A 357 7.42 -23.26 0.38
CA GLU A 357 8.21 -24.41 0.79
C GLU A 357 7.48 -25.11 1.95
N PRO A 358 7.30 -26.45 1.94
CA PRO A 358 6.40 -27.14 2.85
C PRO A 358 6.91 -27.15 4.30
N ALA A 359 6.55 -26.14 5.09
CA ALA A 359 6.85 -26.07 6.53
C ALA A 359 5.72 -26.68 7.39
N TYR A 360 4.45 -26.37 7.05
CA TYR A 360 3.29 -26.87 7.78
C TYR A 360 2.62 -28.11 7.17
N MET A 361 2.97 -28.53 5.97
CA MET A 361 2.40 -29.75 5.36
C MET A 361 2.76 -31.03 6.15
N GLY A 362 3.33 -32.03 5.50
CA GLY A 362 3.79 -33.27 6.11
C GLY A 362 4.71 -33.07 7.32
N PRO A 363 5.70 -32.17 7.27
CA PRO A 363 6.60 -31.91 8.38
C PRO A 363 5.93 -31.56 9.71
N LEU A 364 4.81 -30.79 9.69
CA LEU A 364 4.07 -30.46 10.91
C LEU A 364 3.30 -31.68 11.45
N VAL A 365 2.67 -32.47 10.56
CA VAL A 365 2.00 -33.72 10.96
C VAL A 365 2.99 -34.65 11.67
N GLU A 366 4.16 -34.87 11.07
CA GLU A 366 5.21 -35.72 11.67
C GLU A 366 5.67 -35.15 13.02
N SER A 367 5.88 -33.83 13.14
CA SER A 367 6.32 -33.19 14.37
C SER A 367 5.35 -33.36 15.53
N VAL A 368 4.03 -33.38 15.24
CA VAL A 368 2.99 -33.66 16.24
C VAL A 368 3.01 -35.16 16.62
N GLU A 369 3.10 -36.06 15.65
CA GLU A 369 3.16 -37.52 15.89
C GLU A 369 4.42 -37.92 16.66
N GLU A 370 5.54 -37.25 16.42
CA GLU A 370 6.80 -37.41 17.19
C GLU A 370 6.74 -36.78 18.60
N GLY A 371 5.68 -36.05 18.95
CA GLY A 371 5.54 -35.36 20.24
C GLY A 371 6.41 -34.11 20.39
N ARG A 372 7.00 -33.60 19.29
CA ARG A 372 7.81 -32.38 19.26
C ARG A 372 6.95 -31.11 19.31
N VAL A 373 5.72 -31.19 18.80
CA VAL A 373 4.71 -30.14 18.81
C VAL A 373 3.50 -30.56 19.61
N PRO A 374 3.14 -29.84 20.68
CA PRO A 374 1.89 -30.10 21.39
C PRO A 374 0.69 -29.80 20.47
N MET A 375 -0.32 -30.68 20.43
CA MET A 375 -1.58 -30.45 19.69
C MET A 375 -2.24 -29.12 20.00
N ALA A 376 -2.10 -28.63 21.23
CA ALA A 376 -2.65 -27.32 21.64
C ALA A 376 -2.10 -26.14 20.82
N LEU A 377 -0.90 -26.20 20.25
CA LEU A 377 -0.39 -25.15 19.36
C LEU A 377 -1.05 -25.20 17.99
N VAL A 378 -1.28 -26.41 17.46
CA VAL A 378 -2.03 -26.61 16.22
C VAL A 378 -3.48 -26.13 16.40
N ASP A 379 -4.14 -26.53 17.50
CA ASP A 379 -5.53 -26.11 17.77
C ASP A 379 -5.64 -24.59 18.02
N ARG A 380 -4.61 -23.95 18.57
CA ARG A 380 -4.55 -22.50 18.73
C ARG A 380 -4.54 -21.78 17.37
N ALA A 381 -3.67 -22.18 16.46
CA ALA A 381 -3.58 -21.60 15.12
C ALA A 381 -4.90 -21.87 14.34
N LEU A 382 -5.34 -23.11 14.35
CA LEU A 382 -6.58 -23.52 13.67
C LEU A 382 -7.81 -22.75 14.16
N ARG A 383 -7.93 -22.50 15.46
CA ARG A 383 -9.04 -21.72 16.03
C ARG A 383 -9.13 -20.33 15.40
N ARG A 384 -8.01 -19.65 15.25
CA ARG A 384 -7.95 -18.31 14.66
C ARG A 384 -8.37 -18.32 13.19
N VAL A 385 -7.92 -19.30 12.43
CA VAL A 385 -8.31 -19.49 11.02
C VAL A 385 -9.79 -19.77 10.88
N LEU A 386 -10.32 -20.73 11.65
CA LEU A 386 -11.75 -21.09 11.61
C LEU A 386 -12.63 -19.93 12.08
N GLU A 387 -12.22 -19.17 13.08
CA GLU A 387 -12.95 -17.98 13.53
C GLU A 387 -13.18 -17.00 12.37
N GLN A 388 -12.14 -16.74 11.56
CA GLN A 388 -12.29 -15.82 10.42
C GLN A 388 -13.21 -16.42 9.33
N LYS A 389 -13.10 -17.71 9.04
CA LYS A 389 -14.03 -18.38 8.09
C LYS A 389 -15.50 -18.27 8.53
N PHE A 390 -15.78 -18.42 9.83
CA PHE A 390 -17.13 -18.21 10.36
C PHE A 390 -17.55 -16.74 10.30
N ARG A 391 -16.67 -15.81 10.68
CA ARG A 391 -16.94 -14.37 10.66
C ARG A 391 -17.15 -13.81 9.25
N LEU A 392 -16.44 -14.34 8.25
CA LEU A 392 -16.65 -14.04 6.84
C LEU A 392 -17.99 -14.58 6.30
N GLY A 393 -18.72 -15.40 7.08
CA GLY A 393 -19.98 -16.01 6.68
C GLY A 393 -19.83 -17.11 5.64
N LEU A 394 -18.63 -17.70 5.49
CA LEU A 394 -18.36 -18.69 4.43
C LEU A 394 -19.17 -19.98 4.59
N PHE A 395 -19.53 -20.35 5.82
CA PHE A 395 -20.38 -21.53 6.07
C PHE A 395 -21.84 -21.29 5.67
N GLU A 396 -22.31 -20.04 5.68
CA GLU A 396 -23.68 -19.65 5.34
C GLU A 396 -23.80 -19.23 3.86
N SER A 397 -22.79 -18.54 3.33
CA SER A 397 -22.79 -17.98 1.97
C SER A 397 -21.44 -18.23 1.27
N PRO A 398 -21.16 -19.50 0.90
CA PRO A 398 -19.86 -19.87 0.35
C PRO A 398 -19.65 -19.45 -1.12
N TYR A 399 -20.73 -19.17 -1.85
CA TYR A 399 -20.68 -18.87 -3.29
C TYR A 399 -20.78 -17.37 -3.55
N VAL A 400 -20.18 -16.94 -4.66
CA VAL A 400 -20.30 -15.57 -5.18
C VAL A 400 -21.28 -15.51 -6.36
N ASP A 401 -21.86 -14.34 -6.58
CA ASP A 401 -22.73 -14.06 -7.71
C ASP A 401 -21.88 -13.64 -8.92
N VAL A 402 -21.80 -14.49 -9.92
CA VAL A 402 -20.98 -14.28 -11.12
C VAL A 402 -21.43 -13.07 -11.93
N ASP A 403 -22.71 -12.81 -12.03
CA ASP A 403 -23.20 -11.66 -12.80
C ASP A 403 -22.98 -10.34 -12.05
N HIS A 404 -23.04 -10.36 -10.71
CA HIS A 404 -22.65 -9.24 -9.88
C HIS A 404 -21.15 -8.93 -10.03
N ALA A 405 -20.28 -9.94 -9.98
CA ALA A 405 -18.84 -9.75 -10.20
C ALA A 405 -18.54 -9.04 -11.52
N VAL A 406 -19.18 -9.47 -12.61
CA VAL A 406 -19.01 -8.81 -13.94
C VAL A 406 -19.49 -7.36 -13.95
N GLN A 407 -20.47 -7.00 -13.11
CA GLN A 407 -21.01 -5.65 -13.08
C GLN A 407 -20.13 -4.65 -12.32
N ILE A 408 -19.47 -5.10 -11.26
CA ILE A 408 -18.74 -4.18 -10.38
C ILE A 408 -17.25 -4.12 -10.65
N VAL A 409 -16.63 -5.22 -11.13
CA VAL A 409 -15.21 -5.24 -11.46
C VAL A 409 -14.94 -4.29 -12.63
N HIS A 410 -14.00 -3.39 -12.43
CA HIS A 410 -13.57 -2.36 -13.39
C HIS A 410 -14.74 -1.52 -13.96
N ALA A 411 -15.77 -1.27 -13.14
CA ALA A 411 -16.88 -0.40 -13.52
C ALA A 411 -16.39 1.02 -13.83
N GLN A 412 -17.14 1.78 -14.64
CA GLN A 412 -16.75 3.15 -15.01
C GLN A 412 -16.44 4.03 -13.78
N ALA A 413 -17.20 3.88 -12.70
CA ALA A 413 -16.97 4.63 -11.47
C ALA A 413 -15.60 4.31 -10.83
N ASN A 414 -15.11 3.07 -10.98
CA ASN A 414 -13.81 2.65 -10.47
C ASN A 414 -12.68 3.22 -11.32
N GLN A 415 -12.85 3.26 -12.65
CA GLN A 415 -11.92 3.90 -13.57
C GLN A 415 -11.84 5.43 -13.33
N ASP A 416 -12.98 6.08 -13.07
CA ASP A 416 -13.03 7.51 -12.72
C ASP A 416 -12.33 7.77 -11.38
N LEU A 417 -12.43 6.83 -10.43
CA LEU A 417 -11.71 6.89 -9.16
C LEU A 417 -10.20 6.71 -9.37
N ALA A 418 -9.76 5.79 -10.24
CA ALA A 418 -8.34 5.62 -10.59
C ALA A 418 -7.77 6.91 -11.20
N LEU A 419 -8.50 7.56 -12.11
CA LEU A 419 -8.11 8.86 -12.66
C LEU A 419 -8.01 9.95 -11.58
N ARG A 420 -8.97 9.99 -10.65
CA ARG A 420 -8.93 10.92 -9.52
C ARG A 420 -7.69 10.67 -8.66
N ALA A 421 -7.39 9.41 -8.36
CA ALA A 421 -6.24 9.01 -7.56
C ALA A 421 -4.92 9.43 -8.22
N GLY A 422 -4.76 9.17 -9.53
CA GLY A 422 -3.59 9.62 -10.29
C GLY A 422 -3.41 11.14 -10.23
N ARG A 423 -4.48 11.92 -10.46
CA ARG A 423 -4.44 13.39 -10.39
C ARG A 423 -4.03 13.91 -9.01
N GLU A 424 -4.55 13.33 -7.94
CA GLU A 424 -4.30 13.78 -6.56
C GLU A 424 -2.94 13.35 -6.03
N GLY A 425 -2.35 12.26 -6.56
CA GLY A 425 -1.02 11.76 -6.21
C GLY A 425 0.12 12.54 -6.87
N ILE A 426 -0.10 13.15 -8.04
CA ILE A 426 0.93 13.90 -8.77
C ILE A 426 1.37 15.15 -8.01
N VAL A 427 2.68 15.31 -7.86
CA VAL A 427 3.30 16.46 -7.16
C VAL A 427 4.01 17.38 -8.14
N LEU A 428 3.66 18.65 -8.16
CA LEU A 428 4.39 19.68 -8.91
C LEU A 428 5.60 20.12 -8.09
N LEU A 429 6.80 19.72 -8.51
CA LEU A 429 8.06 20.03 -7.79
C LEU A 429 8.65 21.37 -8.16
N LYS A 430 8.52 21.78 -9.43
CA LYS A 430 9.07 23.05 -9.92
C LYS A 430 8.22 23.64 -11.04
N ASN A 431 8.07 24.98 -11.07
CA ASN A 431 7.33 25.68 -12.12
C ASN A 431 7.82 27.12 -12.27
N ASP A 432 9.03 27.29 -12.80
CA ASP A 432 9.64 28.59 -13.01
C ASP A 432 8.89 29.38 -14.10
N ASN A 433 8.70 30.66 -13.85
CA ASN A 433 8.01 31.58 -14.77
C ASN A 433 6.59 31.14 -15.17
N ASN A 434 5.96 30.26 -14.36
CA ASN A 434 4.64 29.70 -14.65
C ASN A 434 4.59 29.02 -16.04
N LEU A 435 5.59 28.21 -16.36
CA LEU A 435 5.63 27.45 -17.62
C LEU A 435 4.41 26.52 -17.71
N LEU A 436 4.05 25.88 -16.60
CA LEU A 436 2.83 25.12 -16.44
C LEU A 436 1.71 25.98 -15.83
N PRO A 437 0.45 25.79 -16.25
CA PRO A 437 0.00 24.81 -17.24
C PRO A 437 0.29 25.26 -18.68
N LEU A 438 0.56 24.29 -19.54
CA LEU A 438 0.75 24.50 -20.97
C LEU A 438 -0.56 24.91 -21.66
N LYS A 439 -0.42 25.62 -22.77
CA LYS A 439 -1.57 25.92 -23.62
C LYS A 439 -1.96 24.70 -24.46
N LYS A 440 -3.25 24.46 -24.65
CA LYS A 440 -3.75 23.34 -25.45
C LYS A 440 -3.65 23.57 -26.97
N ASP A 441 -3.49 24.83 -27.41
CA ASP A 441 -3.42 25.24 -28.80
C ASP A 441 -1.99 25.52 -29.30
N LEU A 442 -1.00 24.86 -28.67
CA LEU A 442 0.38 24.85 -29.15
C LEU A 442 0.42 24.29 -30.57
N LYS A 443 1.35 24.78 -31.41
CA LYS A 443 1.53 24.28 -32.77
C LYS A 443 2.15 22.89 -32.77
N SER A 444 3.10 22.67 -31.84
CA SER A 444 3.83 21.43 -31.75
C SER A 444 4.33 21.11 -30.34
N VAL A 445 4.30 19.84 -29.99
CA VAL A 445 4.81 19.28 -28.74
C VAL A 445 5.74 18.12 -29.08
N ALA A 446 6.94 18.10 -28.52
CA ALA A 446 7.83 16.95 -28.55
C ALA A 446 7.71 16.19 -27.22
N VAL A 447 7.28 14.93 -27.27
CA VAL A 447 7.23 14.02 -26.10
C VAL A 447 8.40 13.05 -26.25
N ILE A 448 9.33 13.14 -25.32
CA ILE A 448 10.63 12.48 -25.41
C ILE A 448 10.85 11.64 -24.14
N GLY A 449 11.43 10.46 -24.28
CA GLY A 449 11.84 9.65 -23.15
C GLY A 449 11.27 8.24 -23.15
N PRO A 450 11.91 7.33 -22.39
CA PRO A 450 11.55 5.92 -22.36
C PRO A 450 10.16 5.65 -21.75
N ASN A 451 9.73 6.47 -20.80
CA ASN A 451 8.44 6.30 -20.09
C ASN A 451 7.27 7.06 -20.75
N ALA A 452 7.49 7.69 -21.91
CA ALA A 452 6.43 8.41 -22.60
C ALA A 452 5.28 7.51 -23.11
N ASP A 453 5.61 6.29 -23.51
CA ASP A 453 4.69 5.30 -24.08
C ASP A 453 4.97 3.90 -23.50
N ASP A 454 5.15 3.82 -22.21
CA ASP A 454 5.34 2.55 -21.51
C ASP A 454 4.17 2.30 -20.58
N VAL A 455 3.42 1.23 -20.85
CA VAL A 455 2.23 0.89 -20.06
C VAL A 455 2.59 0.25 -18.72
N MET A 456 3.74 -0.43 -18.63
CA MET A 456 4.12 -1.20 -17.44
C MET A 456 4.75 -0.29 -16.38
N ASN A 457 5.66 0.58 -16.79
CA ASN A 457 6.43 1.42 -15.86
C ASN A 457 5.58 2.45 -15.09
N GLN A 458 4.34 2.68 -15.49
CA GLN A 458 3.42 3.58 -14.78
C GLN A 458 2.42 2.86 -13.85
N LEU A 459 2.41 1.51 -13.88
CA LEU A 459 1.46 0.72 -13.08
C LEU A 459 1.98 0.43 -11.67
N GLY A 460 3.26 0.11 -11.52
CA GLY A 460 3.85 -0.39 -10.29
C GLY A 460 3.89 -1.91 -10.19
N ASP A 461 4.61 -2.44 -9.21
CA ASP A 461 4.66 -3.88 -8.92
C ASP A 461 3.29 -4.37 -8.41
N TYR A 462 3.10 -5.67 -8.32
CA TYR A 462 1.82 -6.29 -7.92
C TYR A 462 0.63 -5.90 -8.79
N SER A 463 0.87 -5.45 -10.01
CA SER A 463 -0.16 -5.21 -11.01
C SER A 463 -0.68 -6.52 -11.62
N PRO A 464 -2.00 -6.65 -11.89
CA PRO A 464 -2.56 -7.85 -12.47
C PRO A 464 -1.97 -8.22 -13.83
N LYS A 465 -1.87 -9.51 -14.11
CA LYS A 465 -1.55 -9.99 -15.46
C LYS A 465 -2.60 -9.51 -16.46
N LYS A 466 -2.15 -9.12 -17.68
CA LYS A 466 -3.01 -8.72 -18.81
C LYS A 466 -3.89 -7.48 -18.59
N VAL A 467 -3.40 -6.52 -17.83
CA VAL A 467 -4.10 -5.24 -17.58
C VAL A 467 -3.91 -4.23 -18.74
N LEU A 468 -2.99 -4.49 -19.65
CA LEU A 468 -2.46 -3.54 -20.64
C LEU A 468 -3.50 -2.83 -21.52
N GLN A 469 -4.64 -3.44 -21.78
CA GLN A 469 -5.68 -2.87 -22.65
C GLN A 469 -6.49 -1.72 -22.01
N HIS A 470 -6.28 -1.47 -20.71
CA HIS A 470 -7.01 -0.43 -19.96
C HIS A 470 -6.13 0.75 -19.58
N VAL A 471 -4.81 0.64 -19.85
CA VAL A 471 -3.84 1.66 -19.45
C VAL A 471 -3.76 2.77 -20.50
N THR A 472 -3.86 4.02 -20.03
CA THR A 472 -3.61 5.20 -20.86
C THR A 472 -2.19 5.69 -20.61
N THR A 473 -1.33 5.65 -21.64
CA THR A 473 0.06 6.11 -21.54
C THR A 473 0.17 7.64 -21.53
N VAL A 474 1.32 8.17 -21.11
CA VAL A 474 1.53 9.63 -21.05
C VAL A 474 1.36 10.27 -22.42
N ILE A 475 1.86 9.63 -23.50
CA ILE A 475 1.69 10.16 -24.86
C ILE A 475 0.22 10.17 -25.28
N GLU A 476 -0.54 9.12 -25.01
CA GLU A 476 -1.96 9.05 -25.32
C GLU A 476 -2.77 10.12 -24.57
N GLY A 477 -2.46 10.31 -23.28
CA GLY A 477 -3.06 11.38 -22.47
C GLY A 477 -2.76 12.77 -23.03
N ILE A 478 -1.52 13.03 -23.46
CA ILE A 478 -1.13 14.31 -24.08
C ILE A 478 -1.84 14.50 -25.42
N GLU A 479 -1.88 13.49 -26.29
CA GLU A 479 -2.58 13.57 -27.59
C GLU A 479 -4.07 13.86 -27.43
N ALA A 480 -4.70 13.28 -26.42
CA ALA A 480 -6.10 13.52 -26.09
C ALA A 480 -6.35 14.93 -25.51
N ALA A 481 -5.37 15.50 -24.79
CA ALA A 481 -5.51 16.79 -24.10
C ALA A 481 -5.28 18.02 -25.01
N VAL A 482 -4.49 17.88 -26.06
CA VAL A 482 -4.13 18.99 -26.95
C VAL A 482 -5.16 19.21 -28.08
N SER A 483 -5.06 20.36 -28.74
CA SER A 483 -5.88 20.63 -29.93
C SER A 483 -5.60 19.61 -31.04
N PRO A 484 -6.61 19.20 -31.84
CA PRO A 484 -6.39 18.33 -33.00
C PRO A 484 -5.44 18.90 -34.08
N GLN A 485 -5.14 20.20 -34.03
CA GLN A 485 -4.17 20.87 -34.92
C GLN A 485 -2.75 20.85 -34.35
N THR A 486 -2.55 20.49 -33.08
CA THR A 486 -1.25 20.40 -32.46
C THR A 486 -0.50 19.17 -32.97
N LYS A 487 0.69 19.38 -33.49
CA LYS A 487 1.52 18.29 -33.92
C LYS A 487 2.24 17.71 -32.70
N VAL A 488 1.90 16.51 -32.28
CA VAL A 488 2.64 15.74 -31.28
C VAL A 488 3.68 14.87 -32.00
N THR A 489 4.90 14.86 -31.46
CA THR A 489 6.01 14.04 -31.98
C THR A 489 6.62 13.28 -30.83
N GLN A 490 6.55 11.96 -30.87
CA GLN A 490 7.11 11.07 -29.87
C GLN A 490 8.51 10.58 -30.29
N ILE A 491 9.46 10.60 -29.36
CA ILE A 491 10.83 10.07 -29.54
C ILE A 491 11.25 9.38 -28.25
N ARG A 492 11.61 8.11 -28.31
CA ARG A 492 12.10 7.37 -27.13
C ARG A 492 13.41 7.96 -26.57
N GLY A 493 14.34 8.35 -27.44
CA GLY A 493 15.61 9.00 -27.07
C GLY A 493 16.66 8.07 -26.48
N CYS A 494 16.33 7.31 -25.44
CA CYS A 494 17.21 6.32 -24.82
C CYS A 494 16.38 5.19 -24.17
N GLU A 495 17.05 4.17 -23.67
CA GLU A 495 16.47 3.17 -22.76
C GLU A 495 16.57 3.67 -21.30
N ILE A 496 15.84 3.01 -20.38
CA ILE A 496 15.90 3.31 -18.92
C ILE A 496 17.33 3.05 -18.41
N THR A 497 17.92 1.92 -18.80
CA THR A 497 19.27 1.52 -18.40
C THR A 497 20.20 1.47 -19.60
N GLY A 498 21.51 1.45 -19.37
CA GLY A 498 22.51 1.35 -20.43
C GLY A 498 23.10 2.69 -20.85
N THR A 499 23.96 2.68 -21.88
CA THR A 499 24.79 3.83 -22.28
C THR A 499 24.57 4.28 -23.73
N ASP A 500 23.56 3.73 -24.42
CA ASP A 500 23.29 4.07 -25.83
C ASP A 500 22.63 5.45 -25.96
N LYS A 501 23.30 6.35 -26.67
CA LYS A 501 22.84 7.70 -26.98
C LYS A 501 22.46 7.87 -28.47
N SER A 502 22.28 6.81 -29.21
CA SER A 502 21.99 6.86 -30.65
C SER A 502 20.70 7.62 -30.98
N GLY A 503 19.71 7.60 -30.08
CA GLY A 503 18.44 8.34 -30.22
C GLY A 503 18.53 9.84 -29.92
N PHE A 504 19.63 10.32 -29.32
CA PHE A 504 19.73 11.74 -28.90
C PHE A 504 19.62 12.74 -30.05
N ALA A 505 20.24 12.44 -31.19
CA ALA A 505 20.19 13.33 -32.34
C ALA A 505 18.74 13.58 -32.84
N GLU A 506 17.92 12.55 -32.81
CA GLU A 506 16.51 12.64 -33.18
C GLU A 506 15.69 13.39 -32.11
N ALA A 507 15.91 13.10 -30.84
CA ALA A 507 15.30 13.79 -29.71
C ALA A 507 15.59 15.29 -29.73
N VAL A 508 16.85 15.69 -29.90
CA VAL A 508 17.29 17.09 -30.03
C VAL A 508 16.65 17.78 -31.25
N LYS A 509 16.54 17.07 -32.38
CA LYS A 509 15.88 17.59 -33.59
C LYS A 509 14.40 17.81 -33.36
N ALA A 510 13.71 16.87 -32.69
CA ALA A 510 12.30 17.00 -32.36
C ALA A 510 12.05 18.17 -31.40
N ALA A 511 12.85 18.28 -30.32
CA ALA A 511 12.78 19.37 -29.37
C ALA A 511 12.96 20.74 -30.03
N LYS A 512 13.99 20.91 -30.87
CA LYS A 512 14.23 22.16 -31.64
C LYS A 512 13.09 22.60 -32.55
N SER A 513 12.26 21.65 -32.96
CA SER A 513 11.14 21.87 -33.90
C SER A 513 9.81 22.08 -33.18
N ALA A 514 9.80 21.98 -31.84
CA ALA A 514 8.58 22.05 -31.03
C ALA A 514 8.48 23.37 -30.26
N ASP A 515 7.24 23.76 -29.92
CA ASP A 515 7.00 24.91 -29.03
C ASP A 515 7.33 24.57 -27.57
N VAL A 516 7.26 23.28 -27.21
CA VAL A 516 7.62 22.75 -25.89
C VAL A 516 8.11 21.31 -26.04
N ALA A 517 9.07 20.92 -25.20
CA ALA A 517 9.53 19.56 -25.02
C ALA A 517 9.08 19.02 -23.65
N ILE A 518 8.43 17.85 -23.65
CA ILE A 518 8.03 17.12 -22.44
C ILE A 518 8.92 15.87 -22.40
N VAL A 519 9.78 15.77 -21.39
CA VAL A 519 10.72 14.65 -21.24
C VAL A 519 10.20 13.75 -20.14
N VAL A 520 9.82 12.51 -20.47
CA VAL A 520 9.24 11.53 -19.55
C VAL A 520 10.25 10.43 -19.28
N VAL A 521 10.76 10.41 -18.07
CA VAL A 521 11.87 9.56 -17.62
C VAL A 521 11.56 8.93 -16.26
N GLY A 522 12.43 8.09 -15.75
CA GLY A 522 12.30 7.50 -14.42
C GLY A 522 12.80 6.07 -14.36
N GLU A 523 12.03 5.19 -13.76
CA GLU A 523 12.40 3.81 -13.49
C GLU A 523 11.68 2.82 -14.41
N ARG A 524 12.19 1.60 -14.43
CA ARG A 524 11.57 0.44 -15.05
C ARG A 524 11.08 -0.49 -13.96
N GLN A 525 9.80 -0.69 -13.98
CA GLN A 525 9.11 -1.51 -13.01
C GLN A 525 9.43 -2.99 -13.17
N HIS A 526 9.68 -3.66 -12.05
CA HIS A 526 9.46 -5.09 -11.92
C HIS A 526 7.96 -5.33 -11.79
N ILE A 527 7.48 -6.47 -12.28
CA ILE A 527 6.11 -6.89 -12.01
C ILE A 527 6.17 -8.33 -11.51
N THR A 528 5.96 -8.49 -10.23
CA THR A 528 5.96 -9.78 -9.55
C THR A 528 4.92 -10.69 -10.21
N ASN A 529 5.39 -11.83 -10.72
CA ASN A 529 4.55 -12.81 -11.46
C ASN A 529 3.79 -12.23 -12.65
N GLY A 530 4.21 -11.06 -13.15
CA GLY A 530 3.59 -10.35 -14.26
C GLY A 530 4.10 -10.76 -15.63
N ALA A 531 3.68 -9.99 -16.65
CA ALA A 531 4.15 -10.11 -18.00
C ALA A 531 5.63 -9.71 -18.11
N ASP A 532 6.31 -10.24 -19.13
CA ASP A 532 7.73 -9.99 -19.41
C ASP A 532 8.11 -8.51 -19.24
N SER A 533 8.99 -8.22 -18.31
CA SER A 533 9.68 -6.94 -18.25
C SER A 533 10.55 -6.80 -19.49
N HIS A 534 10.33 -5.79 -20.33
CA HIS A 534 11.09 -5.55 -21.54
C HIS A 534 12.51 -5.00 -21.26
N GLY A 535 13.25 -5.63 -20.33
CA GLY A 535 14.60 -5.24 -19.93
C GLY A 535 14.82 -5.45 -18.44
N GLN A 536 15.97 -4.98 -17.92
CA GLN A 536 16.29 -5.10 -16.50
C GLN A 536 15.45 -4.09 -15.71
N PRO A 537 14.63 -4.51 -14.74
CA PRO A 537 13.95 -3.63 -13.82
C PRO A 537 14.94 -2.82 -12.98
N THR A 538 14.50 -1.65 -12.53
CA THR A 538 15.26 -0.78 -11.62
C THR A 538 14.49 -0.49 -10.35
N ASP A 539 13.24 -0.97 -10.24
CA ASP A 539 12.30 -0.77 -9.16
C ASP A 539 11.45 -2.02 -8.95
N GLY A 540 10.77 -2.14 -7.81
CA GLY A 540 9.98 -3.29 -7.40
C GLY A 540 10.73 -4.29 -6.52
N GLU A 541 10.07 -5.37 -6.13
CA GLU A 541 10.60 -6.38 -5.22
C GLU A 541 11.91 -7.00 -5.73
N GLY A 542 12.95 -6.99 -4.88
CA GLY A 542 14.29 -7.51 -5.21
C GLY A 542 15.11 -6.63 -6.14
N HIS A 543 14.69 -5.39 -6.41
CA HIS A 543 15.38 -4.47 -7.33
C HIS A 543 15.90 -3.22 -6.61
N ASP A 544 16.78 -3.45 -5.63
CA ASP A 544 17.44 -2.41 -4.86
C ASP A 544 18.51 -1.68 -5.67
N VAL A 545 18.69 -0.39 -5.39
CA VAL A 545 19.68 0.45 -6.07
C VAL A 545 20.72 1.02 -5.10
N ALA A 546 21.96 1.15 -5.53
CA ALA A 546 23.00 1.83 -4.78
C ALA A 546 22.97 3.35 -4.98
N SER A 547 22.54 3.83 -6.15
CA SER A 547 22.36 5.25 -6.48
C SER A 547 20.89 5.57 -6.70
N LEU A 548 20.48 6.74 -6.22
CA LEU A 548 19.16 7.30 -6.45
C LEU A 548 19.14 8.26 -7.65
N ASP A 549 20.21 8.35 -8.42
CA ASP A 549 20.23 9.10 -9.67
C ASP A 549 19.41 8.35 -10.76
N LEU A 550 18.92 9.08 -11.75
CA LEU A 550 18.32 8.48 -12.94
C LEU A 550 19.26 7.46 -13.57
N SER A 551 18.77 6.27 -13.82
CA SER A 551 19.53 5.17 -14.40
C SER A 551 19.97 5.46 -15.84
N GLY A 552 21.06 4.84 -16.27
CA GLY A 552 21.54 4.92 -17.64
C GLY A 552 21.98 6.32 -18.08
N VAL A 553 21.46 6.77 -19.22
CA VAL A 553 21.78 8.07 -19.84
C VAL A 553 20.57 9.03 -19.88
N GLN A 554 19.60 8.80 -19.04
CA GLN A 554 18.37 9.59 -19.00
C GLN A 554 18.62 11.07 -18.63
N GLU A 555 19.48 11.35 -17.64
CA GLU A 555 19.84 12.74 -17.31
C GLU A 555 20.61 13.42 -18.44
N ASP A 556 21.49 12.71 -19.15
CA ASP A 556 22.15 13.23 -20.36
C ASP A 556 21.15 13.59 -21.47
N LEU A 557 20.06 12.78 -21.61
CA LEU A 557 18.97 13.08 -22.54
C LEU A 557 18.24 14.36 -22.16
N ILE A 558 17.91 14.52 -20.88
CA ILE A 558 17.27 15.76 -20.37
C ILE A 558 18.19 16.96 -20.69
N GLN A 559 19.48 16.86 -20.40
CA GLN A 559 20.46 17.90 -20.67
C GLN A 559 20.52 18.26 -22.17
N ALA A 560 20.61 17.26 -23.04
CA ALA A 560 20.66 17.46 -24.48
C ALA A 560 19.39 18.14 -25.04
N VAL A 561 18.22 17.80 -24.49
CA VAL A 561 16.96 18.44 -24.85
C VAL A 561 16.91 19.88 -24.31
N PHE A 562 17.25 20.10 -23.05
CA PHE A 562 17.28 21.42 -22.42
C PHE A 562 18.22 22.40 -23.14
N GLU A 563 19.41 21.96 -23.57
CA GLU A 563 20.40 22.73 -24.34
C GLU A 563 19.90 23.22 -25.72
N THR A 564 18.77 22.69 -26.21
CA THR A 564 18.12 23.19 -27.42
C THR A 564 17.54 24.59 -27.27
N GLY A 565 17.32 25.04 -26.01
CA GLY A 565 16.64 26.28 -25.67
C GLY A 565 15.11 26.20 -25.79
N THR A 566 14.54 25.06 -26.14
CA THR A 566 13.09 24.84 -26.15
C THR A 566 12.58 24.75 -24.71
N PRO A 567 11.46 25.42 -24.36
CA PRO A 567 10.84 25.24 -23.05
C PRO A 567 10.68 23.78 -22.72
N THR A 568 11.28 23.32 -21.61
CA THR A 568 11.36 21.91 -21.26
C THR A 568 10.62 21.61 -19.96
N VAL A 569 9.75 20.61 -19.97
CA VAL A 569 9.08 20.04 -18.81
C VAL A 569 9.61 18.62 -18.62
N VAL A 570 9.99 18.25 -17.39
CA VAL A 570 10.35 16.87 -17.05
C VAL A 570 9.23 16.26 -16.23
N VAL A 571 8.85 15.04 -16.57
CA VAL A 571 7.90 14.20 -15.84
C VAL A 571 8.65 12.95 -15.38
N LEU A 572 8.60 12.68 -14.10
CA LEU A 572 9.19 11.48 -13.48
C LEU A 572 8.11 10.42 -13.29
N ILE A 573 8.39 9.18 -13.75
CA ILE A 573 7.59 7.98 -13.50
C ILE A 573 8.52 7.01 -12.76
N ASN A 574 8.29 6.80 -11.47
CA ASN A 574 9.20 6.05 -10.59
C ASN A 574 8.54 5.67 -9.27
N GLY A 575 9.00 4.59 -8.66
CA GLY A 575 8.50 4.07 -7.38
C GLY A 575 9.28 4.55 -6.15
N ARG A 576 10.38 5.31 -6.32
CA ARG A 576 11.19 5.84 -5.21
C ARG A 576 11.62 7.29 -5.46
N PRO A 577 11.94 8.09 -4.42
CA PRO A 577 12.42 9.47 -4.61
C PRO A 577 13.81 9.48 -5.29
N LEU A 578 13.88 10.01 -6.50
CA LEU A 578 15.10 10.10 -7.29
C LEU A 578 15.89 11.40 -7.02
N SER A 579 17.21 11.27 -6.92
CA SER A 579 18.14 12.40 -6.70
C SER A 579 18.39 13.19 -7.99
N THR A 580 17.37 13.81 -8.55
CA THR A 580 17.41 14.56 -9.83
C THR A 580 18.00 15.97 -9.64
N ARG A 581 19.20 16.08 -9.06
CA ARG A 581 19.74 17.38 -8.63
C ARG A 581 19.93 18.36 -9.78
N TRP A 582 20.61 17.97 -10.87
CA TRP A 582 20.84 18.84 -12.01
C TRP A 582 19.51 19.29 -12.65
N THR A 583 18.60 18.33 -12.87
CA THR A 583 17.26 18.57 -13.42
C THR A 583 16.48 19.57 -12.56
N SER A 584 16.48 19.39 -11.25
CA SER A 584 15.81 20.29 -10.30
C SER A 584 16.38 21.71 -10.30
N GLU A 585 17.69 21.86 -10.50
CA GLU A 585 18.36 23.16 -10.54
C GLU A 585 18.13 23.90 -11.89
N GLN A 586 18.17 23.18 -13.01
CA GLN A 586 18.26 23.77 -14.35
C GLN A 586 16.95 23.82 -15.11
N VAL A 587 16.13 22.76 -15.06
CA VAL A 587 14.92 22.65 -15.86
C VAL A 587 13.80 23.52 -15.26
N PRO A 588 13.03 24.27 -16.07
CA PRO A 588 12.04 25.22 -15.54
C PRO A 588 10.78 24.56 -14.94
N ALA A 589 10.43 23.32 -15.33
CA ALA A 589 9.28 22.62 -14.77
C ALA A 589 9.59 21.14 -14.54
N LEU A 590 9.23 20.66 -13.35
CA LEU A 590 9.43 19.28 -12.92
C LEU A 590 8.17 18.75 -12.22
N VAL A 591 7.70 17.62 -12.67
CA VAL A 591 6.50 16.94 -12.16
C VAL A 591 6.91 15.54 -11.69
N GLU A 592 6.58 15.21 -10.47
CA GLU A 592 6.68 13.86 -9.90
C GLU A 592 5.32 13.17 -10.02
N ALA A 593 5.25 12.15 -10.85
CA ALA A 593 4.00 11.43 -11.06
C ALA A 593 3.97 10.10 -10.30
N TRP A 594 5.09 9.67 -9.72
CA TRP A 594 5.23 8.34 -9.11
C TRP A 594 4.83 7.26 -10.12
N GLU A 595 4.11 6.25 -9.68
CA GLU A 595 3.43 5.26 -10.51
C GLU A 595 1.93 5.53 -10.46
N PRO A 596 1.42 6.29 -11.45
CA PRO A 596 0.10 6.89 -11.38
C PRO A 596 -1.06 5.93 -11.77
N GLY A 597 -0.80 4.63 -11.96
CA GLY A 597 -1.80 3.60 -12.23
C GLY A 597 -2.35 3.61 -13.67
N GLU A 598 -3.45 2.88 -13.89
CA GLU A 598 -4.02 2.64 -15.24
C GLU A 598 -4.44 3.89 -16.00
N ARG A 599 -4.83 4.96 -15.30
CA ARG A 599 -5.23 6.25 -15.88
C ARG A 599 -4.15 7.32 -15.76
N GLY A 600 -2.89 6.87 -15.55
CA GLY A 600 -1.75 7.74 -15.28
C GLY A 600 -1.46 8.76 -16.37
N GLY A 601 -1.49 8.36 -17.62
CA GLY A 601 -1.22 9.26 -18.75
C GLY A 601 -2.25 10.40 -18.85
N GLU A 602 -3.54 10.11 -18.60
CA GLU A 602 -4.58 11.15 -18.56
C GLU A 602 -4.37 12.08 -17.35
N ALA A 603 -4.03 11.52 -16.17
CA ALA A 603 -3.77 12.31 -14.97
C ALA A 603 -2.59 13.27 -15.16
N VAL A 604 -1.48 12.78 -15.74
CA VAL A 604 -0.31 13.61 -16.09
C VAL A 604 -0.69 14.72 -17.08
N ALA A 605 -1.40 14.38 -18.15
CA ALA A 605 -1.83 15.37 -19.15
C ALA A 605 -2.76 16.44 -18.53
N ASP A 606 -3.65 16.06 -17.62
CA ASP A 606 -4.54 17.01 -16.94
C ASP A 606 -3.78 18.02 -16.07
N VAL A 607 -2.70 17.59 -15.42
CA VAL A 607 -1.81 18.50 -14.70
C VAL A 607 -1.04 19.38 -15.70
N LEU A 608 -0.41 18.79 -16.72
CA LEU A 608 0.39 19.54 -17.69
C LEU A 608 -0.40 20.64 -18.41
N PHE A 609 -1.64 20.36 -18.76
CA PHE A 609 -2.50 21.30 -19.51
C PHE A 609 -3.55 22.05 -18.66
N GLY A 610 -3.46 21.89 -17.32
CA GLY A 610 -4.26 22.69 -16.38
C GLY A 610 -5.74 22.32 -16.28
N ASN A 611 -6.13 21.12 -16.69
CA ASN A 611 -7.45 20.54 -16.41
C ASN A 611 -7.60 20.24 -14.92
N TYR A 612 -6.48 19.91 -14.27
CA TYR A 612 -6.38 19.69 -12.84
C TYR A 612 -5.30 20.60 -12.25
N ASN A 613 -5.60 21.26 -11.13
CA ASN A 613 -4.61 22.05 -10.40
C ASN A 613 -3.93 21.10 -9.38
N PRO A 614 -2.61 20.88 -9.47
CA PRO A 614 -1.93 19.89 -8.64
C PRO A 614 -2.15 20.13 -7.13
N THR A 615 -2.45 19.05 -6.43
CA THR A 615 -2.73 19.05 -4.98
C THR A 615 -1.80 18.13 -4.21
N GLY A 616 -1.06 17.28 -4.89
CA GLY A 616 -0.12 16.32 -4.27
C GLY A 616 0.95 17.03 -3.44
N ARG A 617 1.35 16.35 -2.36
CA ARG A 617 2.42 16.76 -1.46
C ARG A 617 3.33 15.57 -1.22
N LEU A 618 4.63 15.76 -1.31
CA LEU A 618 5.59 14.66 -1.09
C LEU A 618 5.35 13.98 0.26
N ALA A 619 5.04 12.71 0.21
CA ALA A 619 4.92 11.85 1.39
C ALA A 619 6.28 11.35 1.91
N ILE A 620 7.35 11.67 1.17
CA ILE A 620 8.72 11.29 1.48
C ILE A 620 9.67 12.42 1.11
N SER A 621 10.75 12.59 1.89
CA SER A 621 11.82 13.54 1.59
C SER A 621 12.66 13.04 0.42
N VAL A 622 12.94 13.88 -0.57
CA VAL A 622 13.81 13.54 -1.72
C VAL A 622 15.27 13.87 -1.36
N PRO A 623 16.17 12.89 -1.34
CA PRO A 623 17.59 13.13 -1.06
C PRO A 623 18.29 13.83 -2.24
N ARG A 624 19.37 14.57 -1.93
CA ARG A 624 20.24 15.15 -2.97
C ARG A 624 21.19 14.14 -3.57
N HIS A 625 21.49 13.09 -2.83
CA HIS A 625 22.43 12.03 -3.18
C HIS A 625 22.27 10.86 -2.21
N SER A 626 22.50 9.63 -2.67
CA SER A 626 22.40 8.41 -1.82
C SER A 626 23.28 8.48 -0.56
N GLY A 627 24.45 9.14 -0.63
CA GLY A 627 25.33 9.35 0.52
C GLY A 627 24.75 10.25 1.63
N GLN A 628 23.59 10.87 1.42
CA GLN A 628 22.90 11.68 2.42
C GLN A 628 22.03 10.85 3.37
N LEU A 629 21.69 9.62 2.98
CA LEU A 629 20.80 8.78 3.74
C LEU A 629 21.34 8.44 5.15
N PRO A 630 20.45 8.39 6.15
CA PRO A 630 19.02 8.66 6.10
C PRO A 630 18.67 10.16 6.11
N VAL A 631 17.61 10.55 5.36
CA VAL A 631 17.24 11.96 5.12
C VAL A 631 15.75 12.24 5.34
N TYR A 632 15.16 11.75 6.37
CA TYR A 632 13.77 12.06 6.73
C TYR A 632 13.63 13.37 7.52
N TYR A 633 12.45 14.01 7.48
CA TYR A 633 12.22 15.33 8.07
C TYR A 633 12.18 15.33 9.59
N ASN A 634 11.80 14.23 10.24
CA ASN A 634 11.61 14.08 11.69
C ASN A 634 12.89 13.60 12.42
N TYR A 635 14.03 14.09 11.99
CA TYR A 635 15.32 13.74 12.57
C TYR A 635 15.50 14.29 14.00
N LYS A 636 16.40 13.67 14.79
CA LYS A 636 16.73 14.11 16.14
C LYS A 636 17.60 15.38 16.14
N PRO A 637 17.53 16.23 17.20
CA PRO A 637 18.24 17.53 17.27
C PRO A 637 19.75 17.50 17.09
N SER A 638 20.40 16.36 17.35
CA SER A 638 21.83 16.18 17.12
C SER A 638 22.25 16.44 15.66
N LYS A 639 21.42 16.05 14.70
CA LYS A 639 21.60 16.38 13.27
C LYS A 639 21.42 17.89 13.04
N ALA A 640 20.48 18.53 13.74
CA ALA A 640 20.22 19.96 13.60
C ALA A 640 21.42 20.85 13.99
N TYR A 641 22.31 20.37 14.86
CA TYR A 641 23.54 21.06 15.21
C TYR A 641 24.37 21.40 13.95
N TRP A 642 24.56 20.42 13.07
CA TRP A 642 25.34 20.59 11.85
C TRP A 642 24.59 21.35 10.75
N LEU A 643 23.28 21.32 10.77
CA LEU A 643 22.44 22.09 9.84
C LEU A 643 22.45 23.60 10.15
N ASN A 644 22.54 23.95 11.43
CA ASN A 644 22.29 25.33 11.88
C ASN A 644 23.54 26.08 12.40
N ARG A 645 24.65 25.40 12.71
CA ARG A 645 25.77 26.02 13.40
C ARG A 645 27.09 26.02 12.66
N GLY A 646 27.23 25.34 11.51
CA GLY A 646 28.38 25.39 10.64
C GLY A 646 29.72 25.50 11.36
N TRP A 647 30.12 24.50 12.14
CA TRP A 647 31.34 24.52 12.97
C TRP A 647 32.61 24.89 12.17
N SER A 648 32.68 24.46 10.91
CA SER A 648 33.80 24.70 10.00
C SER A 648 33.47 25.67 8.86
N GLY A 649 32.38 26.46 8.98
CA GLY A 649 31.89 27.30 7.91
C GLY A 649 31.01 26.57 6.89
N HIS A 650 30.68 25.30 7.12
CA HIS A 650 29.81 24.49 6.29
C HIS A 650 28.51 24.12 7.03
N ASN A 651 27.36 24.29 6.36
CA ASN A 651 26.05 23.90 6.87
C ASN A 651 25.70 22.50 6.35
N GLY A 652 26.43 21.48 6.83
CA GLY A 652 26.17 20.09 6.41
C GLY A 652 27.42 19.34 5.96
N TYR A 653 27.37 18.73 4.78
CA TYR A 653 28.51 18.04 4.17
C TYR A 653 29.48 19.06 3.56
N VAL A 654 30.73 18.64 3.33
CA VAL A 654 31.76 19.55 2.73
C VAL A 654 31.36 19.94 1.29
N ASP A 655 30.70 19.03 0.59
CA ASP A 655 30.39 19.07 -0.85
C ASP A 655 28.93 19.35 -1.18
N MET A 656 28.03 19.31 -0.19
CA MET A 656 26.61 19.62 -0.40
C MET A 656 25.88 20.03 0.87
N PRO A 657 24.71 20.71 0.76
CA PRO A 657 23.83 20.97 1.91
C PRO A 657 23.31 19.65 2.53
N ALA A 658 23.13 19.65 3.87
CA ALA A 658 22.52 18.51 4.57
C ALA A 658 20.99 18.48 4.51
N THR A 659 20.34 19.51 3.94
CA THR A 659 18.90 19.54 3.68
C THR A 659 18.54 18.63 2.50
N PRO A 660 17.37 18.01 2.48
CA PRO A 660 16.91 17.25 1.30
C PRO A 660 16.82 18.13 0.05
N LEU A 661 16.73 17.54 -1.12
CA LEU A 661 16.45 18.22 -2.37
C LEU A 661 15.04 18.82 -2.33
N TYR A 662 14.06 18.00 -1.95
CA TYR A 662 12.70 18.42 -1.63
C TYR A 662 12.28 17.84 -0.27
N PRO A 663 11.71 18.64 0.63
CA PRO A 663 11.33 18.19 1.95
C PRO A 663 9.97 17.46 1.94
N PHE A 664 9.73 16.65 2.95
CA PHE A 664 8.42 16.06 3.23
C PHE A 664 7.31 17.13 3.27
N GLY A 665 6.17 16.83 2.70
CA GLY A 665 5.01 17.71 2.62
C GLY A 665 5.08 18.78 1.51
N TYR A 666 6.19 18.84 0.77
CA TYR A 666 6.39 19.83 -0.30
C TYR A 666 5.58 19.49 -1.56
N GLY A 667 5.06 20.52 -2.21
CA GLY A 667 4.40 20.46 -3.51
C GLY A 667 3.84 21.84 -3.87
N LEU A 668 3.91 22.20 -5.15
CA LEU A 668 3.40 23.45 -5.68
C LEU A 668 1.97 23.30 -6.20
N SER A 669 1.30 24.43 -6.40
CA SER A 669 -0.01 24.55 -7.00
C SER A 669 0.04 25.66 -8.07
N PHE A 670 -0.90 25.65 -9.00
CA PHE A 670 -1.06 26.76 -9.94
C PHE A 670 -1.69 28.02 -9.30
N THR A 671 -1.93 27.98 -8.00
CA THR A 671 -2.38 29.12 -7.20
C THR A 671 -1.51 29.27 -5.94
N ASN A 672 -1.70 30.35 -5.18
CA ASN A 672 -0.92 30.61 -3.97
C ASN A 672 -1.82 30.72 -2.74
N TYR A 673 -1.28 30.34 -1.60
CA TYR A 673 -2.02 30.36 -0.33
C TYR A 673 -1.25 31.17 0.72
N GLU A 674 -2.01 31.92 1.52
CA GLU A 674 -1.51 32.67 2.67
C GLU A 674 -2.13 32.12 3.97
N TYR A 675 -1.31 31.97 4.98
CA TYR A 675 -1.69 31.47 6.29
C TYR A 675 -1.66 32.60 7.32
N SER A 676 -2.69 32.70 8.17
CA SER A 676 -2.78 33.77 9.16
C SER A 676 -3.57 33.32 10.40
N ASN A 677 -3.58 34.18 11.45
CA ASN A 677 -4.46 34.09 12.61
C ASN A 677 -4.36 32.78 13.41
N LEU A 678 -3.17 32.17 13.53
CA LEU A 678 -2.97 30.97 14.34
C LEU A 678 -3.38 31.21 15.80
N ARG A 679 -4.25 30.35 16.33
CA ARG A 679 -4.70 30.32 17.74
C ARG A 679 -4.65 28.89 18.26
N ILE A 680 -4.43 28.77 19.58
CA ILE A 680 -4.48 27.51 20.30
C ILE A 680 -5.42 27.71 21.50
N GLU A 681 -6.46 26.89 21.57
CA GLU A 681 -7.50 27.04 22.62
C GLU A 681 -7.84 25.65 23.21
N PRO A 682 -7.63 25.48 24.53
CA PRO A 682 -6.91 26.38 25.45
C PRO A 682 -5.41 26.38 25.15
N ALA A 683 -4.71 27.48 25.45
CA ALA A 683 -3.24 27.60 25.28
C ALA A 683 -2.44 26.89 26.37
N GLU A 684 -3.11 26.45 27.44
CA GLU A 684 -2.57 25.68 28.56
C GLU A 684 -3.50 24.52 28.88
N ILE A 685 -2.96 23.31 29.00
CA ILE A 685 -3.69 22.07 29.30
C ILE A 685 -2.92 21.23 30.33
N HIS A 686 -3.58 20.22 30.92
CA HIS A 686 -2.96 19.15 31.68
C HIS A 686 -2.63 17.96 30.76
N PRO A 687 -1.83 16.97 31.18
CA PRO A 687 -1.42 15.82 30.33
C PRO A 687 -2.58 15.03 29.69
N GLY A 688 -3.76 14.99 30.30
CA GLY A 688 -4.97 14.37 29.74
C GLY A 688 -5.87 15.32 28.93
N GLY A 689 -5.46 16.60 28.78
CA GLY A 689 -6.24 17.61 28.10
C GLY A 689 -6.04 17.62 26.60
N GLU A 690 -6.92 18.33 25.90
CA GLU A 690 -6.89 18.50 24.44
C GLU A 690 -6.84 19.98 24.09
N ALA A 691 -6.27 20.31 22.95
CA ALA A 691 -6.23 21.65 22.42
C ALA A 691 -6.74 21.69 20.96
N ARG A 692 -7.40 22.80 20.64
CA ARG A 692 -7.81 23.10 19.27
C ARG A 692 -6.88 24.14 18.67
N VAL A 693 -6.33 23.83 17.51
CA VAL A 693 -5.46 24.69 16.72
C VAL A 693 -6.28 25.23 15.55
N THR A 694 -6.46 26.55 15.48
CA THR A 694 -7.24 27.20 14.43
C THR A 694 -6.38 28.23 13.70
N LEU A 695 -6.58 28.34 12.39
CA LEU A 695 -5.94 29.34 11.54
C LEU A 695 -6.83 29.69 10.37
N ASP A 696 -6.51 30.77 9.67
CA ASP A 696 -7.17 31.12 8.41
C ASP A 696 -6.22 30.81 7.24
N VAL A 697 -6.77 30.21 6.17
CA VAL A 697 -6.08 29.97 4.90
C VAL A 697 -6.80 30.73 3.81
N LYS A 698 -6.05 31.54 3.04
CA LYS A 698 -6.57 32.34 1.93
C LYS A 698 -5.91 31.92 0.63
N ASN A 699 -6.72 31.73 -0.42
CA ASN A 699 -6.24 31.62 -1.77
C ASN A 699 -5.96 33.05 -2.32
N THR A 700 -4.69 33.36 -2.57
CA THR A 700 -4.25 34.68 -3.06
C THR A 700 -4.04 34.74 -4.57
N GLY A 701 -4.18 33.61 -5.27
CA GLY A 701 -4.07 33.55 -6.72
C GLY A 701 -5.41 33.68 -7.44
N ASP A 702 -5.40 33.40 -8.73
CA ASP A 702 -6.50 33.59 -9.66
C ASP A 702 -7.24 32.31 -10.06
N ARG A 703 -6.82 31.15 -9.50
CA ARG A 703 -7.39 29.82 -9.75
C ARG A 703 -7.92 29.19 -8.47
N ALA A 704 -8.98 28.42 -8.59
CA ALA A 704 -9.43 27.55 -7.52
C ALA A 704 -8.37 26.45 -7.26
N GLY A 705 -8.24 26.02 -6.02
CA GLY A 705 -7.31 24.97 -5.65
C GLY A 705 -7.61 24.37 -4.28
N VAL A 706 -6.90 23.31 -3.96
CA VAL A 706 -6.95 22.65 -2.66
C VAL A 706 -5.58 22.78 -2.00
N GLU A 707 -5.56 23.30 -0.78
CA GLU A 707 -4.34 23.38 0.03
C GLU A 707 -4.36 22.30 1.10
N THR A 708 -3.19 21.69 1.34
CA THR A 708 -2.97 20.73 2.44
C THR A 708 -2.25 21.43 3.58
N VAL A 709 -3.01 21.80 4.59
CA VAL A 709 -2.49 22.40 5.83
C VAL A 709 -1.85 21.32 6.68
N GLN A 710 -0.61 21.49 7.09
CA GLN A 710 0.15 20.51 7.87
C GLN A 710 0.49 21.10 9.25
N LEU A 711 0.19 20.34 10.32
CA LEU A 711 0.48 20.70 11.69
C LEU A 711 1.59 19.80 12.24
N TYR A 712 2.64 20.43 12.71
CA TYR A 712 3.78 19.77 13.33
C TYR A 712 3.93 20.21 14.79
N ILE A 713 4.46 19.30 15.62
CA ILE A 713 4.80 19.60 17.01
C ILE A 713 6.29 19.36 17.27
N HIS A 714 6.83 20.07 18.23
CA HIS A 714 8.12 19.81 18.85
C HIS A 714 8.03 20.04 20.36
N GLU A 715 8.34 19.04 21.16
CA GLU A 715 8.48 19.21 22.60
C GLU A 715 9.87 19.78 22.91
N LYS A 716 9.89 20.98 23.47
CA LYS A 716 11.10 21.80 23.56
C LYS A 716 12.12 21.28 24.57
N TYR A 717 11.65 20.68 25.67
CA TYR A 717 12.49 20.13 26.72
C TYR A 717 11.85 18.85 27.26
N ALA A 718 12.36 17.72 26.80
CA ALA A 718 11.89 16.40 27.16
C ALA A 718 12.99 15.60 27.91
N PRO A 719 12.63 14.60 28.71
CA PRO A 719 13.61 13.73 29.38
C PRO A 719 14.41 12.86 28.41
N VAL A 720 14.00 12.80 27.15
CA VAL A 720 14.66 12.09 26.04
C VAL A 720 14.75 13.00 24.82
N SER A 721 15.64 12.69 23.88
CA SER A 721 15.73 13.45 22.63
C SER A 721 14.51 13.19 21.75
N THR A 722 13.70 14.20 21.47
CA THR A 722 12.54 14.16 20.58
C THR A 722 12.90 14.69 19.19
N PRO A 723 12.19 14.29 18.12
CA PRO A 723 12.40 14.86 16.80
C PRO A 723 12.21 16.38 16.75
N VAL A 724 12.94 17.05 15.85
CA VAL A 724 12.81 18.51 15.64
C VAL A 724 11.42 18.93 15.18
N LYS A 725 10.69 18.01 14.54
CA LYS A 725 9.30 18.16 14.11
C LYS A 725 8.65 16.78 14.01
N GLN A 726 7.38 16.69 14.30
CA GLN A 726 6.55 15.51 14.09
C GLN A 726 5.19 15.97 13.57
N LEU A 727 4.75 15.43 12.44
CA LEU A 727 3.38 15.65 11.95
C LEU A 727 2.38 15.11 12.98
N ARG A 728 1.34 15.89 13.30
CA ARG A 728 0.25 15.49 14.21
C ARG A 728 -1.12 15.96 13.74
N GLY A 729 -1.18 16.47 12.52
CA GLY A 729 -2.44 16.83 11.89
C GLY A 729 -2.25 17.36 10.48
N PHE A 730 -3.22 17.11 9.65
CA PHE A 730 -3.33 17.71 8.32
C PHE A 730 -4.79 17.87 7.93
N GLU A 731 -5.07 18.84 7.06
CA GLU A 731 -6.41 19.13 6.58
C GLU A 731 -6.37 19.67 5.15
N ARG A 732 -7.20 19.15 4.28
CA ARG A 732 -7.34 19.61 2.89
C ARG A 732 -8.44 20.64 2.78
N VAL A 733 -8.12 21.79 2.23
CA VAL A 733 -9.03 22.95 2.14
C VAL A 733 -9.20 23.40 0.69
N ALA A 734 -10.38 23.20 0.14
CA ALA A 734 -10.73 23.73 -1.18
C ALA A 734 -11.09 25.21 -1.09
N LEU A 735 -10.44 26.04 -1.91
CA LEU A 735 -10.58 27.51 -1.89
C LEU A 735 -10.75 28.08 -3.30
N GLN A 736 -11.75 28.95 -3.47
CA GLN A 736 -11.89 29.77 -4.67
C GLN A 736 -10.89 30.94 -4.66
N PRO A 737 -10.61 31.59 -5.81
CA PRO A 737 -9.78 32.79 -5.87
C PRO A 737 -10.25 33.87 -4.89
N GLY A 738 -9.34 34.34 -4.03
CA GLY A 738 -9.63 35.36 -3.02
C GLY A 738 -10.37 34.85 -1.78
N GLU A 739 -10.82 33.60 -1.76
CA GLU A 739 -11.55 33.01 -0.62
C GLU A 739 -10.61 32.76 0.56
N THR A 740 -11.15 33.01 1.78
CA THR A 740 -10.51 32.67 3.05
C THR A 740 -11.39 31.70 3.82
N LYS A 741 -10.82 30.62 4.31
CA LYS A 741 -11.52 29.65 5.18
C LYS A 741 -10.76 29.42 6.48
N PRO A 742 -11.47 29.27 7.60
CA PRO A 742 -10.89 28.79 8.83
C PRO A 742 -10.59 27.28 8.72
N VAL A 743 -9.44 26.87 9.23
CA VAL A 743 -9.04 25.47 9.41
C VAL A 743 -8.94 25.19 10.90
N THR A 744 -9.39 24.02 11.31
CA THR A 744 -9.35 23.58 12.70
C THR A 744 -8.73 22.20 12.78
N LEU A 745 -7.61 22.10 13.51
CA LEU A 745 -6.93 20.85 13.82
C LEU A 745 -7.04 20.59 15.32
N ARG A 746 -7.09 19.34 15.73
CA ARG A 746 -7.19 18.93 17.13
C ARG A 746 -5.91 18.23 17.56
N LEU A 747 -5.42 18.59 18.74
CA LEU A 747 -4.34 17.89 19.40
C LEU A 747 -4.91 17.18 20.63
N THR A 748 -4.76 15.87 20.65
CA THR A 748 -5.18 14.98 21.72
C THR A 748 -3.99 14.59 22.60
N PRO A 749 -4.19 14.00 23.76
CA PRO A 749 -3.08 13.45 24.54
C PRO A 749 -2.22 12.46 23.76
N GLU A 750 -2.80 11.68 22.86
CA GLU A 750 -2.08 10.74 22.00
C GLU A 750 -1.10 11.45 21.06
N ASP A 751 -1.48 12.63 20.53
CA ASP A 751 -0.62 13.41 19.64
C ASP A 751 0.56 14.07 20.39
N LEU A 752 0.43 14.27 21.71
CA LEU A 752 1.41 14.93 22.55
C LEU A 752 2.30 13.97 23.36
N GLN A 753 2.02 12.67 23.32
CA GLN A 753 2.81 11.69 24.06
C GLN A 753 4.16 11.41 23.41
N LEU A 754 5.14 11.12 24.27
CA LEU A 754 6.44 10.59 23.87
C LEU A 754 6.74 9.27 24.59
N LEU A 755 7.67 8.51 24.06
CA LEU A 755 8.22 7.34 24.74
C LEU A 755 9.32 7.81 25.69
N ASP A 756 9.06 7.78 27.01
CA ASP A 756 9.96 8.31 28.03
C ASP A 756 11.20 7.45 28.27
N ILE A 757 12.00 7.79 29.26
CA ILE A 757 13.22 7.06 29.59
C ILE A 757 12.95 5.61 30.06
N ASP A 758 11.74 5.38 30.61
CA ASP A 758 11.30 4.06 31.09
C ASP A 758 10.55 3.25 30.02
N MET A 759 10.61 3.70 28.74
CA MET A 759 9.91 3.08 27.60
C MET A 759 8.38 3.06 27.77
N ARG A 760 7.80 4.13 28.32
CA ARG A 760 6.36 4.30 28.51
C ARG A 760 5.85 5.50 27.73
N TRP A 761 4.78 5.31 26.99
CA TRP A 761 4.09 6.40 26.33
C TRP A 761 3.38 7.29 27.35
N ARG A 762 3.74 8.56 27.40
CA ARG A 762 3.09 9.55 28.26
C ARG A 762 3.25 10.97 27.74
N VAL A 763 2.31 11.83 28.11
CA VAL A 763 2.43 13.27 27.92
C VAL A 763 3.23 13.83 29.10
N VAL A 764 4.34 14.47 28.81
CA VAL A 764 5.21 15.11 29.83
C VAL A 764 4.87 16.58 29.92
N PRO A 765 4.74 17.17 31.13
CA PRO A 765 4.60 18.61 31.27
C PRO A 765 5.77 19.38 30.67
N GLY A 766 5.45 20.38 29.86
CA GLY A 766 6.46 21.17 29.13
C GLY A 766 5.86 22.11 28.09
N ASP A 767 6.71 22.75 27.34
CA ASP A 767 6.35 23.65 26.24
C ASP A 767 6.39 22.91 24.92
N PHE A 768 5.25 22.80 24.24
CA PHE A 768 5.13 22.24 22.91
C PHE A 768 5.09 23.37 21.89
N GLU A 769 6.05 23.40 20.99
CA GLU A 769 6.05 24.28 19.84
C GLU A 769 5.13 23.71 18.76
N ILE A 770 4.03 24.40 18.49
CA ILE A 770 3.05 24.05 17.46
C ILE A 770 3.37 24.87 16.24
N MET A 771 3.67 24.17 15.14
CA MET A 771 4.07 24.75 13.86
C MET A 771 3.04 24.37 12.79
N VAL A 772 2.58 25.35 12.01
CA VAL A 772 1.60 25.08 10.93
C VAL A 772 2.10 25.70 9.64
N GLY A 773 2.02 24.93 8.57
CA GLY A 773 2.50 25.36 7.27
C GLY A 773 2.17 24.45 6.11
N LYS A 774 2.90 24.66 4.99
CA LYS A 774 2.71 23.99 3.71
C LYS A 774 3.55 22.72 3.57
N SER A 775 4.62 22.62 4.34
CA SER A 775 5.55 21.48 4.35
C SER A 775 6.36 21.46 5.64
N SER A 776 7.14 20.42 5.85
CA SER A 776 8.07 20.32 7.00
C SER A 776 9.14 21.44 7.00
N ALA A 777 9.44 22.06 5.86
CA ALA A 777 10.40 23.16 5.74
C ALA A 777 9.74 24.54 5.67
N ASP A 778 8.48 24.65 5.31
CA ASP A 778 7.71 25.91 5.23
C ASP A 778 6.58 25.92 6.27
N VAL A 779 6.92 26.38 7.47
CA VAL A 779 6.01 26.49 8.65
C VAL A 779 5.93 27.93 9.14
N PRO A 780 5.24 28.81 8.43
CA PRO A 780 5.24 30.25 8.69
C PRO A 780 4.56 30.63 10.01
N LEU A 781 3.71 29.79 10.55
CA LEU A 781 2.97 30.06 11.78
C LEU A 781 3.43 29.15 12.91
N GLN A 782 3.76 29.76 14.07
CA GLN A 782 4.22 29.05 15.26
C GLN A 782 3.60 29.62 16.54
N ARG A 783 3.26 28.75 17.50
CA ARG A 783 2.72 29.08 18.83
C ARG A 783 3.16 28.03 19.84
N ILE A 784 3.19 28.40 21.11
CA ILE A 784 3.43 27.48 22.22
C ILE A 784 2.10 27.01 22.80
N LEU A 785 1.96 25.69 22.92
CA LEU A 785 0.98 25.03 23.78
C LEU A 785 1.71 24.59 25.05
N LYS A 786 1.22 25.02 26.21
CA LYS A 786 1.82 24.65 27.49
C LYS A 786 1.08 23.48 28.12
N VAL A 787 1.81 22.43 28.46
CA VAL A 787 1.29 21.33 29.29
C VAL A 787 1.79 21.52 30.71
N THR A 788 0.87 21.73 31.63
CA THR A 788 1.16 21.92 33.06
C THR A 788 0.92 20.65 33.87
N PRO A 789 1.64 20.43 34.97
CA PRO A 789 1.50 19.26 35.85
C PRO A 789 0.05 18.97 36.30
#